data_62cf3bf71793ae23c753c43d2a602044
#
_entry.id   62cf3bf71793ae23c753c43d2a602044
#
_cell.length_a   1.000
_cell.length_b   1.000
_cell.length_c   1.000
_cell.angle_alpha   90.00
_cell.angle_beta   90.00
_cell.angle_gamma   90.00
#
_symmetry.space_group_name_H-M   'P 1'
#
loop_
_entity.id
_entity.type
_entity.pdbx_description
1 polymer ?
#
loop_
_entity_poly.entity_id
_entity_poly.type
_entity_poly.pdbx_seq_one_letter_code
_entity_poly.pdbx_strand_id
1 'polypeptide(L)'
;MAAPQTGSVNPLASGNLIQRYSDVLIAVAIVTIVIMMIIPLPTIILDILICLNITIALLVVMSAIYNVEALDLSVFPSLLLITTLFRLALNISSTRLILLNGYAGEVITAFGNFVVGGNAVVGFIVFVILVIVNFIVITKGSERVAEVSARFTLDAMPGKQMAIDADLNQGAITDAEAKRRREKVQRESDFFGAMDGASKFVKGDAIAAIVIMLINIGGGFVIGMLQRDMDAAQALQTYTLLTVGEGLVAQIPALLISTATGIIVTRSAAEGNLGGDLVKQLFHNARIFMILTGVLLFLAIMPGLPGIPFTVLAVICGVIAWNLRRGQAVEQEVQQVEQKAKAKKEATTPENIVSLLQVDPMELEIGYSLIPLVDTGQGGDLLDRIVMIRRQCALELGLVVPTIRIRDNIQIKPNAYIIKLKGIEIARGELMLDHYLAMNSGTVFEEVPGIETTEPAFGLPALWISENEREQAELNGYTVVDAVSVLATHLTEIIKQHAAEILGRQETQNLLDNLHKTNGALVDEVVPNLLSVGEVQKVLANLLHERISIRDMSTILEVLADYGAATKDTDILTEYVRHAMARHITQQNVQNGVLPCITLDPAIENKIAGSVQRTEHGSYVSLDPDSMQKLLAALQEELKKLTDQGYQPIVLTSPTVRPYFRNLVERSIAGLIVLSHAEIEQNVEIQILGVVKI
;
A
#
# COMPACT_ATOMS: atom_id res chain seq x y z
N MET A 1 -25.89 -24.52 -45.37
CA MET A 1 -25.46 -25.79 -44.72
C MET A 1 -24.25 -25.45 -43.85
N ALA A 2 -24.43 -25.24 -42.58
CA ALA A 2 -23.38 -24.99 -41.60
C ALA A 2 -23.13 -26.28 -40.82
N ALA A 3 -21.88 -26.71 -40.74
CA ALA A 3 -21.44 -27.88 -40.03
C ALA A 3 -21.43 -27.64 -38.51
N PRO A 4 -21.75 -28.62 -37.67
CA PRO A 4 -21.75 -28.46 -36.22
C PRO A 4 -20.31 -28.48 -35.70
N GLN A 5 -19.95 -27.48 -34.88
CA GLN A 5 -18.71 -27.45 -34.10
C GLN A 5 -18.77 -28.51 -32.98
N THR A 6 -17.90 -29.49 -33.07
CA THR A 6 -17.64 -30.46 -32.00
C THR A 6 -16.95 -29.77 -30.83
N GLY A 7 -17.67 -29.62 -29.73
CA GLY A 7 -17.11 -29.12 -28.44
C GLY A 7 -16.03 -30.07 -27.95
N SER A 8 -14.85 -29.53 -27.74
CA SER A 8 -13.75 -30.19 -27.02
C SER A 8 -14.12 -30.39 -25.54
N VAL A 9 -14.29 -31.64 -25.15
CA VAL A 9 -14.47 -32.06 -23.76
C VAL A 9 -13.15 -31.89 -23.03
N ASN A 10 -13.09 -30.95 -22.09
CA ASN A 10 -11.95 -30.64 -21.26
C ASN A 10 -11.81 -31.72 -20.15
N PRO A 11 -10.72 -32.51 -20.05
CA PRO A 11 -10.60 -33.62 -19.08
C PRO A 11 -10.29 -33.20 -17.64
N LEU A 12 -10.45 -31.94 -17.25
CA LEU A 12 -10.19 -31.43 -15.90
C LEU A 12 -11.46 -31.21 -15.05
N ALA A 13 -12.57 -31.86 -15.37
CA ALA A 13 -13.84 -31.72 -14.67
C ALA A 13 -13.98 -32.53 -13.37
N SER A 14 -12.94 -33.23 -12.88
CA SER A 14 -13.03 -34.04 -11.65
C SER A 14 -12.95 -33.22 -10.35
N GLY A 15 -12.48 -31.97 -10.39
CA GLY A 15 -12.48 -31.07 -9.21
C GLY A 15 -13.84 -30.53 -8.78
N ASN A 16 -14.80 -30.46 -9.69
CA ASN A 16 -16.08 -29.79 -9.44
C ASN A 16 -17.13 -30.63 -8.67
N LEU A 17 -17.00 -31.96 -8.60
CA LEU A 17 -17.96 -32.81 -7.90
C LEU A 17 -17.82 -32.70 -6.37
N ILE A 18 -16.57 -32.70 -5.85
CA ILE A 18 -16.31 -32.54 -4.41
C ILE A 18 -16.77 -31.14 -3.94
N GLN A 19 -16.48 -30.10 -4.70
CA GLN A 19 -16.94 -28.73 -4.38
C GLN A 19 -18.45 -28.57 -4.42
N ARG A 20 -19.14 -29.26 -5.34
CA ARG A 20 -20.61 -29.17 -5.49
C ARG A 20 -21.37 -29.87 -4.38
N TYR A 21 -20.76 -30.90 -3.74
CA TYR A 21 -21.40 -31.69 -2.66
C TYR A 21 -20.72 -31.46 -1.31
N SER A 22 -19.80 -30.51 -1.17
CA SER A 22 -19.08 -30.23 0.08
C SER A 22 -20.01 -30.00 1.28
N ASP A 23 -21.08 -29.22 1.09
CA ASP A 23 -22.01 -28.87 2.16
C ASP A 23 -22.81 -30.09 2.64
N VAL A 24 -23.22 -30.97 1.67
CA VAL A 24 -23.90 -32.23 1.98
C VAL A 24 -22.94 -33.20 2.70
N LEU A 25 -21.68 -33.26 2.28
CA LEU A 25 -20.66 -34.10 2.92
C LEU A 25 -20.42 -33.69 4.37
N ILE A 26 -20.29 -32.38 4.64
CA ILE A 26 -20.13 -31.84 6.00
C ILE A 26 -21.35 -32.15 6.85
N ALA A 27 -22.56 -31.93 6.34
CA ALA A 27 -23.79 -32.25 7.06
C ALA A 27 -23.89 -33.75 7.40
N VAL A 28 -23.59 -34.62 6.44
CA VAL A 28 -23.58 -36.09 6.66
C VAL A 28 -22.50 -36.47 7.67
N ALA A 29 -21.32 -35.86 7.61
CA ALA A 29 -20.24 -36.10 8.59
C ALA A 29 -20.69 -35.74 10.02
N ILE A 30 -21.30 -34.58 10.23
CA ILE A 30 -21.80 -34.14 11.54
C ILE A 30 -22.87 -35.11 12.07
N VAL A 31 -23.83 -35.50 11.23
CA VAL A 31 -24.85 -36.48 11.60
C VAL A 31 -24.22 -37.81 11.96
N THR A 32 -23.26 -38.28 11.19
CA THR A 32 -22.54 -39.54 11.46
C THR A 32 -21.81 -39.47 12.80
N ILE A 33 -21.15 -38.37 13.13
CA ILE A 33 -20.46 -38.13 14.41
C ILE A 33 -21.48 -38.25 15.58
N VAL A 34 -22.65 -37.67 15.46
CA VAL A 34 -23.70 -37.75 16.50
C VAL A 34 -24.21 -39.20 16.61
N ILE A 35 -24.39 -39.90 15.50
CA ILE A 35 -24.83 -41.30 15.50
C ILE A 35 -23.78 -42.20 16.19
N MET A 36 -22.49 -41.96 16.00
CA MET A 36 -21.39 -42.68 16.64
C MET A 36 -21.43 -42.61 18.19
N MET A 37 -21.98 -41.54 18.77
CA MET A 37 -22.17 -41.43 20.22
C MET A 37 -23.22 -42.43 20.75
N ILE A 38 -24.19 -42.80 19.90
CA ILE A 38 -25.32 -43.63 20.29
C ILE A 38 -25.10 -45.10 19.95
N ILE A 39 -24.56 -45.38 18.75
CA ILE A 39 -24.37 -46.76 18.26
C ILE A 39 -22.98 -47.28 18.67
N PRO A 40 -22.90 -48.50 19.24
CA PRO A 40 -21.61 -49.12 19.58
C PRO A 40 -20.82 -49.44 18.30
N LEU A 41 -19.60 -48.96 18.25
CA LEU A 41 -18.68 -49.18 17.12
C LEU A 41 -17.86 -50.47 17.31
N PRO A 42 -17.60 -51.22 16.24
CA PRO A 42 -16.57 -52.26 16.25
C PRO A 42 -15.18 -51.65 16.56
N THR A 43 -14.34 -52.39 17.28
CA THR A 43 -12.98 -51.91 17.70
C THR A 43 -12.11 -51.50 16.54
N ILE A 44 -12.14 -52.24 15.41
CA ILE A 44 -11.37 -51.91 14.19
C ILE A 44 -11.79 -50.56 13.63
N ILE A 45 -13.10 -50.24 13.61
CA ILE A 45 -13.58 -48.95 13.12
C ILE A 45 -13.13 -47.82 14.07
N LEU A 46 -13.19 -48.05 15.39
CA LEU A 46 -12.71 -47.12 16.38
C LEU A 46 -11.23 -46.82 16.21
N ASP A 47 -10.37 -47.82 16.01
CA ASP A 47 -8.92 -47.67 15.77
C ASP A 47 -8.65 -46.80 14.52
N ILE A 48 -9.36 -47.06 13.41
CA ILE A 48 -9.24 -46.28 12.18
C ILE A 48 -9.65 -44.81 12.43
N LEU A 49 -10.75 -44.58 13.13
CA LEU A 49 -11.25 -43.23 13.41
C LEU A 49 -10.34 -42.47 14.38
N ILE A 50 -9.71 -43.15 15.33
CA ILE A 50 -8.67 -42.57 16.19
C ILE A 50 -7.48 -42.10 15.37
N CYS A 51 -6.97 -42.97 14.49
CA CYS A 51 -5.88 -42.61 13.58
C CYS A 51 -6.25 -41.43 12.68
N LEU A 52 -7.49 -41.40 12.16
CA LEU A 52 -8.01 -40.29 11.38
C LEU A 52 -8.05 -38.98 12.18
N ASN A 53 -8.49 -39.04 13.46
CA ASN A 53 -8.51 -37.88 14.35
C ASN A 53 -7.10 -37.28 14.56
N ILE A 54 -6.11 -38.15 14.80
CA ILE A 54 -4.71 -37.72 14.94
C ILE A 54 -4.21 -37.08 13.61
N THR A 55 -4.55 -37.69 12.48
CA THR A 55 -4.15 -37.21 11.15
C THR A 55 -4.77 -35.83 10.87
N ILE A 56 -6.05 -35.64 11.19
CA ILE A 56 -6.72 -34.33 11.04
C ILE A 56 -6.03 -33.27 11.93
N ALA A 57 -5.71 -33.61 13.18
CA ALA A 57 -5.04 -32.69 14.09
C ALA A 57 -3.65 -32.28 13.58
N LEU A 58 -2.87 -33.22 13.03
CA LEU A 58 -1.59 -32.95 12.40
C LEU A 58 -1.75 -32.04 11.16
N LEU A 59 -2.72 -32.32 10.31
CA LEU A 59 -3.01 -31.51 9.14
C LEU A 59 -3.36 -30.07 9.53
N VAL A 60 -4.15 -29.89 10.58
CA VAL A 60 -4.54 -28.58 11.12
C VAL A 60 -3.32 -27.80 11.62
N VAL A 61 -2.41 -28.45 12.39
CA VAL A 61 -1.18 -27.79 12.86
C VAL A 61 -0.28 -27.40 11.69
N MET A 62 -0.09 -28.31 10.72
CA MET A 62 0.72 -28.00 9.55
C MET A 62 0.13 -26.82 8.77
N SER A 63 -1.18 -26.82 8.54
CA SER A 63 -1.86 -25.69 7.89
C SER A 63 -1.67 -24.38 8.68
N ALA A 64 -1.77 -24.42 10.01
CA ALA A 64 -1.56 -23.24 10.86
C ALA A 64 -0.14 -22.68 10.77
N ILE A 65 0.89 -23.55 10.62
CA ILE A 65 2.28 -23.12 10.48
C ILE A 65 2.56 -22.49 9.11
N TYR A 66 1.95 -23.02 8.04
CA TYR A 66 2.20 -22.55 6.68
C TYR A 66 1.37 -21.33 6.26
N ASN A 67 0.26 -21.02 6.92
CA ASN A 67 -0.56 -19.86 6.60
C ASN A 67 0.19 -18.55 6.90
N VAL A 68 -0.03 -17.53 6.08
CA VAL A 68 0.58 -16.19 6.22
C VAL A 68 -0.29 -15.28 7.08
N GLU A 69 -1.58 -15.20 6.81
CA GLU A 69 -2.53 -14.41 7.61
C GLU A 69 -3.51 -15.33 8.37
N ALA A 70 -4.02 -14.89 9.52
CA ALA A 70 -5.03 -15.63 10.28
C ALA A 70 -6.31 -15.88 9.46
N LEU A 71 -6.68 -14.94 8.58
CA LEU A 71 -7.84 -15.02 7.69
C LEU A 71 -7.69 -16.03 6.55
N ASP A 72 -6.47 -16.46 6.20
CA ASP A 72 -6.27 -17.50 5.18
C ASP A 72 -6.94 -18.83 5.55
N LEU A 73 -7.12 -19.06 6.86
CA LEU A 73 -7.85 -20.21 7.39
C LEU A 73 -9.15 -19.75 8.07
N SER A 74 -9.97 -18.98 7.38
CA SER A 74 -11.23 -18.40 7.91
C SER A 74 -12.22 -19.44 8.43
N VAL A 75 -12.16 -20.68 7.95
CA VAL A 75 -12.98 -21.81 8.41
C VAL A 75 -12.49 -22.45 9.72
N PHE A 76 -11.36 -21.99 10.26
CA PHE A 76 -10.72 -22.63 11.43
C PHE A 76 -11.62 -22.69 12.67
N PRO A 77 -12.39 -21.64 13.06
CA PRO A 77 -13.30 -21.75 14.21
C PRO A 77 -14.34 -22.87 14.04
N SER A 78 -14.92 -23.02 12.85
CA SER A 78 -15.87 -24.09 12.56
C SER A 78 -15.20 -25.46 12.56
N LEU A 79 -13.97 -25.55 12.06
CA LEU A 79 -13.16 -26.76 12.10
C LEU A 79 -12.88 -27.20 13.54
N LEU A 80 -12.59 -26.26 14.46
CA LEU A 80 -12.43 -26.54 15.89
C LEU A 80 -13.70 -27.16 16.48
N LEU A 81 -14.87 -26.65 16.18
CA LEU A 81 -16.13 -27.19 16.65
C LEU A 81 -16.39 -28.62 16.15
N ILE A 82 -16.16 -28.88 14.87
CA ILE A 82 -16.37 -30.21 14.27
C ILE A 82 -15.37 -31.22 14.84
N THR A 83 -14.09 -30.85 14.95
CA THR A 83 -13.05 -31.76 15.48
C THR A 83 -13.25 -32.04 16.97
N THR A 84 -13.71 -31.08 17.76
CA THR A 84 -14.03 -31.32 19.17
C THR A 84 -15.23 -32.23 19.32
N LEU A 85 -16.29 -32.04 18.52
CA LEU A 85 -17.45 -32.93 18.52
C LEU A 85 -17.06 -34.36 18.10
N PHE A 86 -16.21 -34.52 17.08
CA PHE A 86 -15.71 -35.80 16.64
C PHE A 86 -14.90 -36.51 17.75
N ARG A 87 -14.04 -35.77 18.45
CA ARG A 87 -13.25 -36.30 19.57
C ARG A 87 -14.13 -36.73 20.75
N LEU A 88 -15.14 -35.94 21.10
CA LEU A 88 -16.14 -36.33 22.12
C LEU A 88 -16.85 -37.63 21.76
N ALA A 89 -17.23 -37.76 20.48
CA ALA A 89 -17.88 -39.00 20.01
C ALA A 89 -16.98 -40.23 20.14
N LEU A 90 -15.70 -40.07 19.81
CA LEU A 90 -14.69 -41.12 19.98
C LEU A 90 -14.49 -41.48 21.46
N ASN A 91 -14.36 -40.49 22.36
CA ASN A 91 -14.20 -40.73 23.80
C ASN A 91 -15.40 -41.42 24.41
N ILE A 92 -16.61 -41.10 24.02
CA ILE A 92 -17.86 -41.81 24.48
C ILE A 92 -17.85 -43.26 23.95
N SER A 93 -17.50 -43.47 22.68
CA SER A 93 -17.45 -44.80 22.08
C SER A 93 -16.38 -45.69 22.70
N SER A 94 -15.17 -45.15 22.96
CA SER A 94 -14.09 -45.88 23.64
C SER A 94 -14.46 -46.20 25.09
N THR A 95 -15.00 -45.23 25.84
CA THR A 95 -15.52 -45.45 27.19
C THR A 95 -16.49 -46.62 27.27
N ARG A 96 -17.47 -46.64 26.35
CA ARG A 96 -18.43 -47.77 26.30
C ARG A 96 -17.74 -49.10 26.10
N LEU A 97 -16.81 -49.18 25.17
CA LEU A 97 -16.08 -50.45 24.91
C LEU A 97 -15.18 -50.83 26.09
N ILE A 98 -14.50 -49.90 26.75
CA ILE A 98 -13.71 -50.12 27.96
C ILE A 98 -14.60 -50.73 29.06
N LEU A 99 -15.74 -50.10 29.34
CA LEU A 99 -16.61 -50.56 30.44
C LEU A 99 -17.34 -51.87 30.09
N LEU A 100 -17.85 -52.02 28.84
CA LEU A 100 -18.57 -53.23 28.45
C LEU A 100 -17.64 -54.43 28.16
N ASN A 101 -16.54 -54.20 27.48
CA ASN A 101 -15.69 -55.30 26.97
C ASN A 101 -14.36 -55.46 27.70
N GLY A 102 -13.90 -54.48 28.49
CA GLY A 102 -12.52 -54.43 29.05
C GLY A 102 -11.46 -54.40 27.97
N TYR A 103 -11.84 -53.93 26.77
CA TYR A 103 -10.97 -53.79 25.61
C TYR A 103 -11.56 -52.77 24.65
N ALA A 104 -10.78 -51.83 24.15
CA ALA A 104 -11.25 -50.76 23.28
C ALA A 104 -10.41 -50.58 22.02
N GLY A 105 -9.72 -51.62 21.56
CA GLY A 105 -8.92 -51.62 20.35
C GLY A 105 -7.42 -51.68 20.59
N GLU A 106 -6.67 -51.91 19.51
CA GLU A 106 -5.20 -52.07 19.56
C GLU A 106 -4.49 -50.75 19.82
N VAL A 107 -4.97 -49.65 19.27
CA VAL A 107 -4.38 -48.30 19.42
C VAL A 107 -4.37 -47.90 20.88
N ILE A 108 -5.52 -47.98 21.57
CA ILE A 108 -5.66 -47.58 22.98
C ILE A 108 -4.79 -48.49 23.86
N THR A 109 -4.78 -49.79 23.59
CA THR A 109 -3.96 -50.74 24.33
C THR A 109 -2.46 -50.52 24.12
N ALA A 110 -2.04 -50.22 22.91
CA ALA A 110 -0.65 -49.93 22.60
C ALA A 110 -0.13 -48.68 23.30
N PHE A 111 -0.91 -47.58 23.27
CA PHE A 111 -0.58 -46.36 23.98
C PHE A 111 -0.55 -46.54 25.51
N GLY A 112 -1.49 -47.29 26.05
CA GLY A 112 -1.52 -47.63 27.47
C GLY A 112 -0.25 -48.39 27.89
N ASN A 113 0.11 -49.44 27.15
CA ASN A 113 1.31 -50.23 27.42
C ASN A 113 2.61 -49.42 27.27
N PHE A 114 2.66 -48.50 26.29
CA PHE A 114 3.83 -47.63 26.07
C PHE A 114 4.14 -46.72 27.28
N VAL A 115 3.12 -46.14 27.91
CA VAL A 115 3.33 -45.21 29.04
C VAL A 115 3.41 -45.94 30.38
N VAL A 116 2.62 -46.99 30.54
CA VAL A 116 2.63 -47.78 31.79
C VAL A 116 3.98 -48.52 31.97
N GLY A 117 4.65 -48.95 30.88
CA GLY A 117 6.03 -49.49 30.91
C GLY A 117 6.25 -50.61 31.94
N GLY A 118 5.21 -51.41 32.22
CA GLY A 118 5.25 -52.49 33.23
C GLY A 118 4.92 -52.08 34.68
N ASN A 119 4.83 -50.80 34.99
CA ASN A 119 4.41 -50.29 36.31
C ASN A 119 3.20 -49.36 36.20
N ALA A 120 2.02 -49.88 36.47
CA ALA A 120 0.76 -49.15 36.38
C ALA A 120 0.71 -47.87 37.23
N VAL A 121 1.32 -47.89 38.43
CA VAL A 121 1.31 -46.73 39.33
C VAL A 121 2.16 -45.59 38.78
N VAL A 122 3.35 -45.87 38.29
CA VAL A 122 4.24 -44.89 37.70
C VAL A 122 3.61 -44.33 36.41
N GLY A 123 3.10 -45.18 35.54
CA GLY A 123 2.41 -44.78 34.31
C GLY A 123 1.21 -43.87 34.58
N PHE A 124 0.42 -44.19 35.59
CA PHE A 124 -0.71 -43.36 36.00
C PHE A 124 -0.28 -41.98 36.52
N ILE A 125 0.75 -41.89 37.37
CA ILE A 125 1.28 -40.62 37.87
C ILE A 125 1.77 -39.75 36.73
N VAL A 126 2.58 -40.34 35.81
CA VAL A 126 3.06 -39.60 34.62
C VAL A 126 1.90 -39.11 33.76
N PHE A 127 0.92 -39.95 33.55
CA PHE A 127 -0.28 -39.59 32.79
C PHE A 127 -1.05 -38.44 33.45
N VAL A 128 -1.28 -38.48 34.76
CA VAL A 128 -1.97 -37.37 35.51
C VAL A 128 -1.19 -36.07 35.37
N ILE A 129 0.14 -36.13 35.44
CA ILE A 129 0.98 -34.92 35.21
C ILE A 129 0.76 -34.37 33.81
N LEU A 130 0.74 -35.23 32.77
CA LEU A 130 0.48 -34.81 31.38
C LEU A 130 -0.90 -34.21 31.21
N VAL A 131 -1.94 -34.78 31.84
CA VAL A 131 -3.31 -34.23 31.83
C VAL A 131 -3.35 -32.82 32.43
N ILE A 132 -2.72 -32.64 33.60
CA ILE A 132 -2.68 -31.35 34.29
C ILE A 132 -1.94 -30.32 33.48
N VAL A 133 -0.79 -30.65 32.91
CA VAL A 133 0.01 -29.74 32.06
C VAL A 133 -0.79 -29.36 30.81
N ASN A 134 -1.37 -30.35 30.12
CA ASN A 134 -2.18 -30.07 28.92
C ASN A 134 -3.36 -29.14 29.23
N PHE A 135 -4.11 -29.41 30.30
CA PHE A 135 -5.26 -28.59 30.67
C PHE A 135 -4.88 -27.20 31.14
N ILE A 136 -3.95 -27.07 32.13
CA ILE A 136 -3.65 -25.79 32.75
C ILE A 136 -2.76 -24.92 31.86
N VAL A 137 -1.74 -25.50 31.24
CA VAL A 137 -0.74 -24.72 30.51
C VAL A 137 -1.19 -24.49 29.07
N ILE A 138 -1.58 -25.57 28.38
CA ILE A 138 -1.81 -25.48 26.94
C ILE A 138 -3.24 -25.05 26.62
N THR A 139 -4.26 -25.78 27.10
CA THR A 139 -5.66 -25.49 26.74
C THR A 139 -6.12 -24.16 27.34
N LYS A 140 -5.90 -23.93 28.63
CA LYS A 140 -6.27 -22.66 29.28
C LYS A 140 -5.41 -21.50 28.79
N GLY A 141 -4.14 -21.76 28.43
CA GLY A 141 -3.25 -20.76 27.85
C GLY A 141 -3.72 -20.29 26.48
N SER A 142 -4.01 -21.23 25.57
CA SER A 142 -4.49 -20.90 24.21
C SER A 142 -5.87 -20.23 24.22
N GLU A 143 -6.78 -20.62 25.11
CA GLU A 143 -8.07 -19.95 25.34
C GLU A 143 -7.83 -18.49 25.76
N ARG A 144 -6.94 -18.22 26.71
CA ARG A 144 -6.68 -16.87 27.19
C ARG A 144 -6.07 -15.98 26.09
N VAL A 145 -5.17 -16.53 25.29
CA VAL A 145 -4.60 -15.82 24.13
C VAL A 145 -5.69 -15.47 23.11
N ALA A 146 -6.58 -16.44 22.79
CA ALA A 146 -7.69 -16.21 21.86
C ALA A 146 -8.66 -15.12 22.37
N GLU A 147 -9.04 -15.18 23.65
CA GLU A 147 -9.90 -14.18 24.30
C GLU A 147 -9.29 -12.77 24.23
N VAL A 148 -8.01 -12.63 24.60
CA VAL A 148 -7.31 -11.34 24.60
C VAL A 148 -7.14 -10.79 23.19
N SER A 149 -6.76 -11.62 22.23
CA SER A 149 -6.63 -11.20 20.82
C SER A 149 -7.95 -10.77 20.22
N ALA A 150 -9.03 -11.52 20.48
CA ALA A 150 -10.37 -11.15 20.05
C ALA A 150 -10.78 -9.78 20.61
N ARG A 151 -10.54 -9.55 21.89
CA ARG A 151 -10.86 -8.28 22.54
C ARG A 151 -10.10 -7.11 21.91
N PHE A 152 -8.77 -7.24 21.75
CA PHE A 152 -7.98 -6.18 21.13
C PHE A 152 -8.37 -5.90 19.67
N THR A 153 -8.71 -6.93 18.91
CA THR A 153 -9.14 -6.75 17.51
C THR A 153 -10.49 -6.02 17.44
N LEU A 154 -11.44 -6.38 18.32
CA LEU A 154 -12.74 -5.72 18.42
C LEU A 154 -12.62 -4.26 18.89
N ASP A 155 -11.81 -4.00 19.91
CA ASP A 155 -11.57 -2.66 20.45
C ASP A 155 -10.85 -1.74 19.42
N ALA A 156 -9.99 -2.30 18.57
CA ALA A 156 -9.28 -1.55 17.53
C ALA A 156 -10.11 -1.30 16.25
N MET A 157 -11.23 -2.02 16.06
CA MET A 157 -12.04 -1.94 14.84
C MET A 157 -12.54 -0.52 14.52
N PRO A 158 -13.11 0.26 15.45
CA PRO A 158 -13.54 1.63 15.17
C PRO A 158 -12.38 2.53 14.70
N GLY A 159 -11.20 2.40 15.31
CA GLY A 159 -10.01 3.14 14.92
C GLY A 159 -9.54 2.81 13.50
N LYS A 160 -9.52 1.51 13.13
CA LYS A 160 -9.21 1.06 11.76
C LYS A 160 -10.23 1.60 10.75
N GLN A 161 -11.52 1.64 11.09
CA GLN A 161 -12.56 2.19 10.22
C GLN A 161 -12.40 3.70 10.03
N MET A 162 -12.15 4.46 11.10
CA MET A 162 -11.88 5.90 11.01
C MET A 162 -10.63 6.21 10.16
N ALA A 163 -9.57 5.40 10.26
CA ALA A 163 -8.39 5.56 9.44
C ALA A 163 -8.70 5.34 7.94
N ILE A 164 -9.52 4.32 7.61
CA ILE A 164 -9.96 4.08 6.23
C ILE A 164 -10.81 5.25 5.72
N ASP A 165 -11.68 5.82 6.55
CA ASP A 165 -12.52 6.96 6.21
C ASP A 165 -11.67 8.24 6.00
N ALA A 166 -10.63 8.43 6.81
CA ALA A 166 -9.67 9.52 6.62
C ALA A 166 -8.89 9.38 5.31
N ASP A 167 -8.37 8.17 5.00
CA ASP A 167 -7.69 7.87 3.73
C ASP A 167 -8.60 8.13 2.52
N LEU A 168 -9.88 7.76 2.63
CA LEU A 168 -10.87 8.00 1.58
C LEU A 168 -11.15 9.49 1.40
N ASN A 169 -11.38 10.23 2.49
CA ASN A 169 -11.66 11.66 2.47
C ASN A 169 -10.47 12.49 1.94
N GLN A 170 -9.24 12.04 2.21
CA GLN A 170 -8.03 12.64 1.65
C GLN A 170 -7.76 12.23 0.19
N GLY A 171 -8.58 11.34 -0.38
CA GLY A 171 -8.38 10.80 -1.73
C GLY A 171 -7.15 9.89 -1.86
N ALA A 172 -6.62 9.37 -0.73
CA ALA A 172 -5.49 8.45 -0.72
C ALA A 172 -5.86 7.07 -1.28
N ILE A 173 -7.14 6.69 -1.13
CA ILE A 173 -7.71 5.43 -1.63
C ILE A 173 -9.02 5.71 -2.38
N THR A 174 -9.39 4.80 -3.28
CA THR A 174 -10.68 4.85 -4.00
C THR A 174 -11.82 4.29 -3.15
N ASP A 175 -13.08 4.61 -3.50
CA ASP A 175 -14.27 4.03 -2.85
C ASP A 175 -14.26 2.49 -2.88
N ALA A 176 -13.84 1.90 -3.99
CA ALA A 176 -13.73 0.45 -4.15
C ALA A 176 -12.70 -0.16 -3.18
N GLU A 177 -11.54 0.50 -3.02
CA GLU A 177 -10.51 0.05 -2.09
C GLU A 177 -10.93 0.29 -0.63
N ALA A 178 -11.59 1.40 -0.30
CA ALA A 178 -12.15 1.66 1.02
C ALA A 178 -13.17 0.58 1.42
N LYS A 179 -14.08 0.22 0.50
CA LYS A 179 -15.03 -0.88 0.70
C LYS A 179 -14.33 -2.20 0.97
N ARG A 180 -13.31 -2.54 0.17
CA ARG A 180 -12.53 -3.78 0.33
C ARG A 180 -11.81 -3.82 1.69
N ARG A 181 -11.20 -2.70 2.13
CA ARG A 181 -10.53 -2.60 3.43
C ARG A 181 -11.50 -2.71 4.60
N ARG A 182 -12.69 -2.09 4.52
CA ARG A 182 -13.76 -2.24 5.53
C ARG A 182 -14.24 -3.69 5.63
N GLU A 183 -14.45 -4.38 4.49
CA GLU A 183 -14.81 -5.79 4.46
C GLU A 183 -13.71 -6.70 5.05
N LYS A 184 -12.43 -6.35 4.87
CA LYS A 184 -11.32 -7.09 5.50
C LYS A 184 -11.34 -6.91 7.01
N VAL A 185 -11.51 -5.68 7.51
CA VAL A 185 -11.60 -5.37 8.95
C VAL A 185 -12.80 -6.08 9.59
N GLN A 186 -13.95 -6.08 8.91
CA GLN A 186 -15.15 -6.78 9.41
C GLN A 186 -14.91 -8.29 9.49
N ARG A 187 -14.36 -8.92 8.43
CA ARG A 187 -14.04 -10.36 8.44
C ARG A 187 -13.02 -10.74 9.51
N GLU A 188 -12.03 -9.86 9.76
CA GLU A 188 -11.06 -10.05 10.83
C GLU A 188 -11.75 -10.06 12.21
N SER A 189 -12.64 -9.12 12.45
CA SER A 189 -13.44 -9.03 13.67
C SER A 189 -14.33 -10.26 13.88
N ASP A 190 -15.06 -10.69 12.84
CA ASP A 190 -15.93 -11.85 12.88
C ASP A 190 -15.12 -13.14 13.14
N PHE A 191 -13.95 -13.26 12.52
CA PHE A 191 -13.06 -14.40 12.73
C PHE A 191 -12.56 -14.49 14.18
N PHE A 192 -12.04 -13.41 14.75
CA PHE A 192 -11.52 -13.41 16.12
C PHE A 192 -12.66 -13.60 17.14
N GLY A 193 -13.84 -13.02 16.90
CA GLY A 193 -15.02 -13.26 17.72
C GLY A 193 -15.46 -14.72 17.71
N ALA A 194 -15.47 -15.36 16.54
CA ALA A 194 -15.76 -16.78 16.41
C ALA A 194 -14.68 -17.66 17.06
N MET A 195 -13.42 -17.24 17.01
CA MET A 195 -12.29 -17.94 17.66
C MET A 195 -12.39 -17.96 19.17
N ASP A 196 -12.79 -16.85 19.81
CA ASP A 196 -13.03 -16.81 21.26
C ASP A 196 -14.13 -17.83 21.63
N GLY A 197 -15.23 -17.87 20.88
CA GLY A 197 -16.29 -18.85 21.05
C GLY A 197 -15.80 -20.29 20.91
N ALA A 198 -15.10 -20.60 19.81
CA ALA A 198 -14.61 -21.95 19.52
C ALA A 198 -13.58 -22.43 20.56
N SER A 199 -12.71 -21.55 21.05
CA SER A 199 -11.72 -21.90 22.10
C SER A 199 -12.37 -22.36 23.40
N LYS A 200 -13.55 -21.83 23.75
CA LYS A 200 -14.32 -22.26 24.92
C LYS A 200 -14.84 -23.70 24.78
N PHE A 201 -15.18 -24.12 23.55
CA PHE A 201 -15.54 -25.54 23.30
C PHE A 201 -14.35 -26.48 23.48
N VAL A 202 -13.17 -26.09 23.04
CA VAL A 202 -11.93 -26.90 23.24
C VAL A 202 -11.62 -27.09 24.72
N LYS A 203 -11.83 -26.05 25.54
CA LYS A 203 -11.71 -26.15 27.01
C LYS A 203 -12.78 -27.07 27.61
N GLY A 204 -14.04 -26.95 27.17
CA GLY A 204 -15.12 -27.81 27.60
C GLY A 204 -14.85 -29.28 27.36
N ASP A 205 -14.30 -29.63 26.19
CA ASP A 205 -13.91 -30.98 25.84
C ASP A 205 -12.77 -31.51 26.72
N ALA A 206 -11.77 -30.69 27.05
CA ALA A 206 -10.70 -31.10 27.98
C ALA A 206 -11.24 -31.40 29.38
N ILE A 207 -12.24 -30.64 29.86
CA ILE A 207 -12.93 -30.92 31.12
C ILE A 207 -13.73 -32.24 31.04
N ALA A 208 -14.47 -32.44 29.95
CA ALA A 208 -15.21 -33.66 29.70
C ALA A 208 -14.30 -34.90 29.69
N ALA A 209 -13.13 -34.82 29.04
CA ALA A 209 -12.14 -35.91 29.02
C ALA A 209 -11.65 -36.27 30.43
N ILE A 210 -11.44 -35.31 31.34
CA ILE A 210 -11.09 -35.56 32.74
C ILE A 210 -12.20 -36.29 33.47
N VAL A 211 -13.47 -35.88 33.27
CA VAL A 211 -14.63 -36.53 33.88
C VAL A 211 -14.81 -37.95 33.36
N ILE A 212 -14.66 -38.17 32.06
CA ILE A 212 -14.68 -39.52 31.41
C ILE A 212 -13.62 -40.41 31.97
N MET A 213 -12.37 -39.91 32.15
CA MET A 213 -11.28 -40.60 32.77
C MET A 213 -11.62 -41.11 34.18
N LEU A 214 -12.21 -40.25 35.03
CA LEU A 214 -12.61 -40.66 36.38
C LEU A 214 -13.75 -41.72 36.34
N ILE A 215 -14.65 -41.61 35.40
CA ILE A 215 -15.69 -42.63 35.18
C ILE A 215 -15.10 -43.97 34.74
N ASN A 216 -14.15 -43.94 33.81
CA ASN A 216 -13.51 -45.15 33.31
C ASN A 216 -12.70 -45.89 34.39
N ILE A 217 -11.99 -45.18 35.24
CA ILE A 217 -11.27 -45.78 36.36
C ILE A 217 -12.25 -46.30 37.41
N GLY A 218 -13.12 -45.45 37.94
CA GLY A 218 -14.04 -45.78 39.01
C GLY A 218 -15.10 -46.83 38.57
N GLY A 219 -15.77 -46.54 37.43
CA GLY A 219 -16.77 -47.44 36.86
C GLY A 219 -16.17 -48.74 36.38
N GLY A 220 -15.00 -48.71 35.73
CA GLY A 220 -14.26 -49.90 35.29
C GLY A 220 -13.84 -50.78 36.45
N PHE A 221 -13.31 -50.19 37.54
CA PHE A 221 -12.97 -50.93 38.73
C PHE A 221 -14.21 -51.68 39.33
N VAL A 222 -15.34 -50.98 39.48
CA VAL A 222 -16.59 -51.59 39.97
C VAL A 222 -17.08 -52.69 39.05
N ILE A 223 -17.11 -52.47 37.73
CA ILE A 223 -17.56 -53.46 36.75
C ILE A 223 -16.60 -54.66 36.71
N GLY A 224 -15.26 -54.42 36.78
CA GLY A 224 -14.27 -55.47 36.81
C GLY A 224 -14.45 -56.45 37.98
N MET A 225 -14.70 -55.89 39.18
CA MET A 225 -14.90 -56.68 40.38
C MET A 225 -16.27 -57.38 40.43
N LEU A 226 -17.36 -56.64 40.13
CA LEU A 226 -18.74 -57.13 40.35
C LEU A 226 -19.32 -57.90 39.20
N GLN A 227 -18.91 -57.65 37.94
CA GLN A 227 -19.48 -58.28 36.75
C GLN A 227 -18.51 -59.24 36.03
N ARG A 228 -17.21 -59.12 36.27
CA ARG A 228 -16.19 -59.90 35.59
C ARG A 228 -15.40 -60.79 36.48
N ASP A 229 -15.71 -60.88 37.75
CA ASP A 229 -15.05 -61.68 38.76
C ASP A 229 -13.49 -61.48 38.80
N MET A 230 -13.05 -60.28 38.46
CA MET A 230 -11.63 -59.93 38.52
C MET A 230 -11.18 -59.67 39.96
N ASP A 231 -9.95 -60.10 40.30
CA ASP A 231 -9.35 -59.65 41.55
C ASP A 231 -9.12 -58.10 41.52
N ALA A 232 -9.20 -57.49 42.69
CA ALA A 232 -9.09 -56.04 42.82
C ALA A 232 -7.79 -55.48 42.19
N ALA A 233 -6.67 -56.15 42.33
CA ALA A 233 -5.40 -55.78 41.72
C ALA A 233 -5.45 -55.87 40.19
N GLN A 234 -6.04 -56.94 39.66
CA GLN A 234 -6.20 -57.16 38.22
C GLN A 234 -7.18 -56.16 37.58
N ALA A 235 -8.30 -55.91 38.25
CA ALA A 235 -9.27 -54.90 37.80
C ALA A 235 -8.65 -53.48 37.75
N LEU A 236 -7.96 -53.10 38.81
CA LEU A 236 -7.24 -51.82 38.88
C LEU A 236 -6.19 -51.70 37.77
N GLN A 237 -5.36 -52.72 37.56
CA GLN A 237 -4.32 -52.73 36.55
C GLN A 237 -4.91 -52.61 35.12
N THR A 238 -5.93 -53.42 34.81
CA THR A 238 -6.56 -53.43 33.47
C THR A 238 -7.23 -52.13 33.13
N TYR A 239 -8.10 -51.63 34.02
CA TYR A 239 -8.84 -50.39 33.75
C TYR A 239 -7.96 -49.13 33.83
N THR A 240 -6.90 -49.15 34.68
CA THR A 240 -5.90 -48.06 34.67
C THR A 240 -5.15 -48.04 33.34
N LEU A 241 -4.68 -49.16 32.82
CA LEU A 241 -3.97 -49.27 31.56
C LEU A 241 -4.83 -48.79 30.40
N LEU A 242 -6.10 -49.21 30.31
CA LEU A 242 -7.02 -48.81 29.27
C LEU A 242 -7.37 -47.32 29.36
N THR A 243 -7.58 -46.79 30.57
CA THR A 243 -7.89 -45.37 30.79
C THR A 243 -6.70 -44.46 30.47
N VAL A 244 -5.49 -44.87 30.83
CA VAL A 244 -4.24 -44.17 30.47
C VAL A 244 -4.08 -44.18 28.94
N GLY A 245 -4.31 -45.31 28.27
CA GLY A 245 -4.23 -45.41 26.83
C GLY A 245 -5.25 -44.52 26.12
N GLU A 246 -6.52 -44.58 26.53
CA GLU A 246 -7.59 -43.75 26.00
C GLU A 246 -7.31 -42.26 26.20
N GLY A 247 -6.94 -41.86 27.42
CA GLY A 247 -6.63 -40.48 27.74
C GLY A 247 -5.45 -39.92 26.93
N LEU A 248 -4.39 -40.71 26.68
CA LEU A 248 -3.28 -40.27 25.82
C LEU A 248 -3.68 -40.09 24.38
N VAL A 249 -4.43 -41.05 23.84
CA VAL A 249 -4.96 -40.99 22.48
C VAL A 249 -5.85 -39.77 22.28
N ALA A 250 -6.65 -39.38 23.29
CA ALA A 250 -7.48 -38.21 23.28
C ALA A 250 -6.66 -36.91 23.47
N GLN A 251 -5.57 -36.93 24.23
CA GLN A 251 -4.76 -35.73 24.53
C GLN A 251 -3.89 -35.29 23.36
N ILE A 252 -3.35 -36.20 22.55
CA ILE A 252 -2.46 -35.85 21.43
C ILE A 252 -3.18 -34.87 20.44
N PRO A 253 -4.38 -35.18 19.89
CA PRO A 253 -5.09 -34.27 19.06
C PRO A 253 -5.47 -32.96 19.78
N ALA A 254 -5.83 -33.04 21.07
CA ALA A 254 -6.17 -31.87 21.88
C ALA A 254 -5.00 -30.87 21.96
N LEU A 255 -3.82 -31.39 22.24
CA LEU A 255 -2.58 -30.61 22.33
C LEU A 255 -2.22 -29.98 20.98
N LEU A 256 -2.29 -30.73 19.90
CA LEU A 256 -2.02 -30.25 18.54
C LEU A 256 -2.98 -29.13 18.15
N ILE A 257 -4.29 -29.31 18.35
CA ILE A 257 -5.32 -28.34 18.03
C ILE A 257 -5.18 -27.09 18.89
N SER A 258 -4.93 -27.21 20.20
CA SER A 258 -4.69 -26.05 21.09
C SER A 258 -3.43 -25.27 20.69
N THR A 259 -2.38 -25.98 20.26
CA THR A 259 -1.16 -25.34 19.73
C THR A 259 -1.44 -24.62 18.42
N ALA A 260 -2.17 -25.24 17.49
CA ALA A 260 -2.58 -24.59 16.23
C ALA A 260 -3.43 -23.33 16.51
N THR A 261 -4.35 -23.39 17.46
CA THR A 261 -5.14 -22.25 17.92
C THR A 261 -4.23 -21.11 18.40
N GLY A 262 -3.27 -21.43 19.26
CA GLY A 262 -2.29 -20.46 19.75
C GLY A 262 -1.50 -19.81 18.61
N ILE A 263 -1.00 -20.61 17.68
CA ILE A 263 -0.22 -20.15 16.52
C ILE A 263 -1.05 -19.19 15.65
N ILE A 264 -2.27 -19.58 15.26
CA ILE A 264 -3.12 -18.78 14.38
C ILE A 264 -3.50 -17.44 15.03
N VAL A 265 -3.85 -17.48 16.32
CA VAL A 265 -4.33 -16.27 17.03
C VAL A 265 -3.19 -15.30 17.36
N THR A 266 -1.97 -15.82 17.58
CA THR A 266 -0.78 -14.97 17.84
C THR A 266 -0.12 -14.47 16.57
N ARG A 267 -0.59 -14.90 15.39
CA ARG A 267 -0.01 -14.49 14.13
C ARG A 267 -0.39 -13.04 13.82
N SER A 268 0.59 -12.17 13.92
CA SER A 268 0.53 -10.80 13.41
C SER A 268 0.70 -10.84 11.88
N ALA A 269 0.23 -9.82 11.17
CA ALA A 269 0.43 -9.67 9.73
C ALA A 269 1.93 -9.51 9.41
N ALA A 270 2.67 -10.62 9.42
CA ALA A 270 4.08 -10.69 9.03
C ALA A 270 4.18 -11.13 7.56
N GLU A 271 5.13 -10.61 6.83
CA GLU A 271 5.29 -10.85 5.38
C GLU A 271 5.81 -12.27 5.03
N GLY A 272 5.85 -13.22 5.98
CA GLY A 272 6.46 -14.54 5.75
C GLY A 272 5.86 -15.71 6.51
N ASN A 273 6.38 -16.92 6.28
CA ASN A 273 6.02 -18.15 6.99
C ASN A 273 6.64 -18.16 8.38
N LEU A 274 5.90 -18.63 9.42
CA LEU A 274 6.36 -18.72 10.81
C LEU A 274 7.75 -19.37 10.93
N GLY A 275 7.98 -20.47 10.22
CA GLY A 275 9.26 -21.17 10.25
C GLY A 275 10.40 -20.33 9.69
N GLY A 276 10.18 -19.63 8.59
CA GLY A 276 11.16 -18.72 7.98
C GLY A 276 11.47 -17.53 8.89
N ASP A 277 10.44 -16.93 9.49
CA ASP A 277 10.58 -15.80 10.39
C ASP A 277 11.32 -16.18 11.67
N LEU A 278 10.99 -17.33 12.26
CA LEU A 278 11.70 -17.86 13.43
C LEU A 278 13.18 -18.12 13.12
N VAL A 279 13.47 -18.77 11.99
CA VAL A 279 14.86 -19.02 11.58
C VAL A 279 15.58 -17.69 11.34
N LYS A 280 14.98 -16.77 10.62
CA LYS A 280 15.57 -15.46 10.34
C LYS A 280 15.81 -14.65 11.60
N GLN A 281 14.88 -14.62 12.54
CA GLN A 281 15.01 -13.83 13.77
C GLN A 281 15.93 -14.47 14.80
N LEU A 282 15.84 -15.80 15.03
CA LEU A 282 16.65 -16.50 16.02
C LEU A 282 18.08 -16.77 15.55
N PHE A 283 18.26 -17.08 14.25
CA PHE A 283 19.57 -17.47 13.71
C PHE A 283 20.26 -16.34 12.94
N HIS A 284 19.78 -15.10 13.01
CA HIS A 284 20.41 -13.98 12.33
C HIS A 284 21.72 -13.51 12.98
N ASN A 285 21.87 -13.66 14.28
CA ASN A 285 22.96 -13.05 15.02
C ASN A 285 23.99 -14.07 15.55
N ALA A 286 25.12 -14.21 14.85
CA ALA A 286 26.20 -15.10 15.23
C ALA A 286 26.77 -14.83 16.65
N ARG A 287 26.70 -13.59 17.16
CA ARG A 287 27.20 -13.23 18.50
C ARG A 287 26.45 -13.94 19.61
N ILE A 288 25.13 -14.12 19.46
CA ILE A 288 24.28 -14.82 20.44
C ILE A 288 24.76 -16.26 20.62
N PHE A 289 25.00 -16.96 19.50
CA PHE A 289 25.48 -18.35 19.53
C PHE A 289 26.89 -18.49 20.09
N MET A 290 27.75 -17.48 19.90
CA MET A 290 29.09 -17.51 20.54
C MET A 290 29.00 -17.36 22.07
N ILE A 291 28.16 -16.42 22.55
CA ILE A 291 27.95 -16.24 23.99
C ILE A 291 27.33 -17.51 24.57
N LEU A 292 26.33 -18.11 23.92
CA LEU A 292 25.68 -19.34 24.33
C LEU A 292 26.68 -20.50 24.40
N THR A 293 27.57 -20.62 23.40
CA THR A 293 28.66 -21.61 23.41
C THR A 293 29.55 -21.44 24.64
N GLY A 294 29.92 -20.20 24.98
CA GLY A 294 30.73 -19.92 26.17
C GLY A 294 30.03 -20.31 27.48
N VAL A 295 28.73 -19.97 27.59
CA VAL A 295 27.92 -20.35 28.75
C VAL A 295 27.77 -21.86 28.90
N LEU A 296 27.51 -22.58 27.79
CA LEU A 296 27.37 -24.04 27.79
C LEU A 296 28.70 -24.75 28.17
N LEU A 297 29.84 -24.23 27.69
CA LEU A 297 31.14 -24.72 28.09
C LEU A 297 31.43 -24.49 29.57
N PHE A 298 31.05 -23.31 30.08
CA PHE A 298 31.18 -23.04 31.52
C PHE A 298 30.35 -23.99 32.35
N LEU A 299 29.10 -24.30 31.96
CA LEU A 299 28.23 -25.27 32.64
C LEU A 299 28.76 -26.67 32.52
N ALA A 300 29.44 -27.03 31.42
CA ALA A 300 30.03 -28.35 31.23
C ALA A 300 31.20 -28.65 32.20
N ILE A 301 31.87 -27.61 32.70
CA ILE A 301 33.01 -27.71 33.62
C ILE A 301 32.55 -27.69 35.08
N MET A 302 31.30 -27.23 35.36
CA MET A 302 30.81 -27.13 36.74
C MET A 302 30.67 -28.54 37.38
N PRO A 303 31.26 -28.78 38.60
CA PRO A 303 31.11 -30.03 39.28
C PRO A 303 29.64 -30.28 39.68
N GLY A 304 29.16 -31.51 39.43
CA GLY A 304 27.77 -31.91 39.73
C GLY A 304 26.80 -31.78 38.55
N LEU A 305 27.17 -31.16 37.42
CA LEU A 305 26.38 -31.09 36.19
C LEU A 305 26.85 -32.16 35.17
N PRO A 306 25.94 -32.64 34.30
CA PRO A 306 26.31 -33.62 33.26
C PRO A 306 27.14 -32.97 32.16
N GLY A 307 28.47 -32.98 32.27
CA GLY A 307 29.37 -32.25 31.35
C GLY A 307 29.26 -32.68 29.89
N ILE A 308 29.00 -33.98 29.60
CA ILE A 308 28.92 -34.48 28.22
C ILE A 308 27.78 -33.85 27.42
N PRO A 309 26.50 -33.80 27.89
CA PRO A 309 25.42 -33.12 27.17
C PRO A 309 25.71 -31.66 26.91
N PHE A 310 26.21 -30.90 27.87
CA PHE A 310 26.53 -29.48 27.70
C PHE A 310 27.66 -29.27 26.70
N THR A 311 28.67 -30.15 26.68
CA THR A 311 29.75 -30.07 25.68
C THR A 311 29.22 -30.34 24.27
N VAL A 312 28.35 -31.34 24.08
CA VAL A 312 27.76 -31.65 22.77
C VAL A 312 26.95 -30.43 22.26
N LEU A 313 26.10 -29.84 23.12
CA LEU A 313 25.32 -28.64 22.76
C LEU A 313 26.22 -27.45 22.47
N ALA A 314 27.29 -27.26 23.24
CA ALA A 314 28.27 -26.21 22.99
C ALA A 314 28.93 -26.35 21.62
N VAL A 315 29.31 -27.57 21.22
CA VAL A 315 29.87 -27.87 19.89
C VAL A 315 28.85 -27.53 18.80
N ILE A 316 27.59 -27.93 18.94
CA ILE A 316 26.52 -27.63 17.99
C ILE A 316 26.34 -26.10 17.84
N CYS A 317 26.23 -25.41 18.95
CA CYS A 317 26.09 -23.94 18.94
C CYS A 317 27.32 -23.22 18.35
N GLY A 318 28.52 -23.76 18.62
CA GLY A 318 29.77 -23.27 18.06
C GLY A 318 29.85 -23.44 16.52
N VAL A 319 29.41 -24.61 16.02
CA VAL A 319 29.31 -24.84 14.56
C VAL A 319 28.30 -23.90 13.90
N ILE A 320 27.13 -23.68 14.54
CA ILE A 320 26.13 -22.73 14.05
C ILE A 320 26.74 -21.34 14.04
N ALA A 321 27.37 -20.87 15.12
CA ALA A 321 28.03 -19.58 15.21
C ALA A 321 29.08 -19.39 14.12
N TRP A 322 29.88 -20.40 13.84
CA TRP A 322 30.92 -20.38 12.82
C TRP A 322 30.34 -20.29 11.41
N ASN A 323 29.29 -21.07 11.10
CA ASN A 323 28.61 -21.03 9.82
C ASN A 323 27.93 -19.69 9.58
N LEU A 324 27.26 -19.13 10.59
CA LEU A 324 26.63 -17.80 10.49
C LEU A 324 27.67 -16.69 10.29
N ARG A 325 28.81 -16.72 11.01
CA ARG A 325 29.91 -15.79 10.77
C ARG A 325 30.47 -15.91 9.36
N ARG A 326 30.66 -17.13 8.88
CA ARG A 326 31.16 -17.37 7.52
C ARG A 326 30.18 -16.86 6.47
N GLY A 327 28.86 -17.05 6.68
CA GLY A 327 27.80 -16.48 5.83
C GLY A 327 27.83 -14.95 5.83
N GLN A 328 27.88 -14.33 7.01
CA GLN A 328 27.96 -12.88 7.16
C GLN A 328 29.26 -12.29 6.58
N ALA A 329 30.39 -13.00 6.71
CA ALA A 329 31.66 -12.59 6.10
C ALA A 329 31.61 -12.67 4.57
N VAL A 330 31.02 -13.73 4.02
CA VAL A 330 30.81 -13.88 2.57
C VAL A 330 29.82 -12.82 2.05
N GLU A 331 28.78 -12.52 2.78
CA GLU A 331 27.78 -11.47 2.41
C GLU A 331 28.42 -10.07 2.48
N GLN A 332 29.26 -9.82 3.47
CA GLN A 332 30.08 -8.60 3.55
C GLN A 332 31.17 -8.53 2.47
N GLU A 333 31.81 -9.66 2.15
CA GLU A 333 32.74 -9.74 1.02
C GLU A 333 32.02 -9.55 -0.32
N VAL A 334 30.83 -10.13 -0.50
CA VAL A 334 30.00 -9.94 -1.70
C VAL A 334 29.54 -8.48 -1.78
N GLN A 335 29.08 -7.88 -0.68
CA GLN A 335 28.74 -6.46 -0.64
C GLN A 335 29.96 -5.55 -0.83
N GLN A 336 31.10 -5.90 -0.26
CA GLN A 336 32.37 -5.17 -0.51
C GLN A 336 32.92 -5.42 -1.91
N VAL A 337 32.74 -6.65 -2.46
CA VAL A 337 33.08 -6.95 -3.85
C VAL A 337 32.10 -6.30 -4.80
N GLU A 338 30.79 -6.24 -4.46
CA GLU A 338 29.82 -5.44 -5.22
C GLU A 338 30.07 -3.94 -5.08
N GLN A 339 30.40 -3.43 -3.90
CA GLN A 339 30.81 -2.04 -3.71
C GLN A 339 32.18 -1.75 -4.35
N LYS A 340 33.15 -2.67 -4.23
CA LYS A 340 34.43 -2.59 -4.94
C LYS A 340 34.29 -2.90 -6.43
N ALA A 341 33.35 -3.73 -6.84
CA ALA A 341 33.00 -3.96 -8.23
C ALA A 341 32.16 -2.80 -8.79
N LYS A 342 31.31 -2.13 -8.00
CA LYS A 342 30.71 -0.84 -8.35
C LYS A 342 31.77 0.25 -8.41
N ALA A 343 32.62 0.39 -7.40
CA ALA A 343 33.75 1.34 -7.41
C ALA A 343 34.83 0.99 -8.44
N LYS A 344 35.07 -0.30 -8.75
CA LYS A 344 36.03 -0.74 -9.78
C LYS A 344 35.36 -0.82 -11.17
N LYS A 345 34.04 -0.98 -11.26
CA LYS A 345 33.28 -0.70 -12.47
C LYS A 345 33.18 0.80 -12.75
N GLU A 346 33.14 1.64 -11.72
CA GLU A 346 33.30 3.09 -11.89
C GLU A 346 34.76 3.51 -12.28
N ALA A 347 35.76 2.68 -11.96
CA ALA A 347 37.17 2.99 -12.24
C ALA A 347 37.79 2.28 -13.46
N THR A 348 37.16 1.25 -14.07
CA THR A 348 37.77 0.42 -15.14
C THR A 348 36.81 -0.11 -16.21
N THR A 349 35.55 0.25 -16.20
CA THR A 349 34.78 0.20 -17.45
C THR A 349 35.11 1.49 -18.21
N PRO A 350 35.39 1.44 -19.53
CA PRO A 350 35.26 2.64 -20.33
C PRO A 350 33.83 3.12 -20.00
N GLU A 351 33.74 4.34 -19.44
CA GLU A 351 32.50 5.02 -19.14
C GLU A 351 31.55 4.67 -20.25
N ASN A 352 30.41 4.10 -19.88
CA ASN A 352 29.38 3.91 -20.90
C ASN A 352 28.91 5.34 -21.25
N ILE A 353 29.65 5.98 -22.14
CA ILE A 353 29.44 7.36 -22.59
C ILE A 353 27.98 7.57 -22.99
N VAL A 354 27.29 6.48 -23.35
CA VAL A 354 25.85 6.48 -23.64
C VAL A 354 25.01 6.76 -22.36
N SER A 355 25.45 6.34 -21.17
CA SER A 355 24.72 6.66 -19.91
C SER A 355 24.95 8.11 -19.47
N LEU A 356 26.05 8.72 -19.86
CA LEU A 356 26.31 10.16 -19.65
C LEU A 356 25.53 11.04 -20.65
N LEU A 357 25.02 10.45 -21.74
CA LEU A 357 24.16 11.15 -22.69
C LEU A 357 22.68 11.18 -22.26
N GLN A 358 22.30 10.43 -21.21
CA GLN A 358 20.95 10.51 -20.66
C GLN A 358 20.84 11.79 -19.82
N VAL A 359 20.14 12.77 -20.35
CA VAL A 359 19.78 14.00 -19.65
C VAL A 359 18.54 13.72 -18.80
N ASP A 360 18.66 13.92 -17.50
CA ASP A 360 17.50 13.80 -16.61
C ASP A 360 16.43 14.85 -17.00
N PRO A 361 15.15 14.47 -17.09
CA PRO A 361 14.09 15.41 -17.49
C PRO A 361 14.01 16.63 -16.58
N MET A 362 14.17 16.42 -15.28
CA MET A 362 14.14 17.48 -14.27
C MET A 362 15.11 17.18 -13.13
N GLU A 363 15.92 18.17 -12.74
CA GLU A 363 16.90 18.06 -11.67
C GLU A 363 16.78 19.26 -10.71
N LEU A 364 16.97 18.98 -9.42
CA LEU A 364 17.10 19.96 -8.35
C LEU A 364 18.51 19.84 -7.75
N GLU A 365 19.37 20.81 -8.02
CA GLU A 365 20.68 20.89 -7.38
C GLU A 365 20.57 21.73 -6.11
N ILE A 366 21.13 21.24 -5.01
CA ILE A 366 21.10 21.90 -3.70
C ILE A 366 22.52 22.14 -3.18
N GLY A 367 22.72 23.29 -2.54
CA GLY A 367 23.94 23.60 -1.83
C GLY A 367 24.07 22.78 -0.55
N TYR A 368 25.30 22.67 -0.04
CA TYR A 368 25.57 21.74 1.05
C TYR A 368 24.81 22.03 2.36
N SER A 369 24.46 23.29 2.63
CA SER A 369 23.68 23.67 3.81
C SER A 369 22.22 23.22 3.70
N LEU A 370 21.72 22.88 2.51
CA LEU A 370 20.35 22.44 2.28
C LEU A 370 20.19 20.91 2.33
N ILE A 371 21.30 20.16 2.50
CA ILE A 371 21.26 18.68 2.60
C ILE A 371 20.33 18.19 3.73
N PRO A 372 20.24 18.83 4.91
CA PRO A 372 19.33 18.41 5.96
C PRO A 372 17.85 18.39 5.55
N LEU A 373 17.44 19.16 4.52
CA LEU A 373 16.07 19.14 3.99
C LEU A 373 15.70 17.81 3.30
N VAL A 374 16.71 17.09 2.80
CA VAL A 374 16.56 15.83 2.05
C VAL A 374 16.81 14.61 2.93
N ASP A 375 17.57 14.78 4.03
CA ASP A 375 17.94 13.71 4.93
C ASP A 375 16.80 13.38 5.92
N THR A 376 16.08 12.31 5.66
CA THR A 376 14.99 11.83 6.54
C THR A 376 15.48 11.50 7.95
N GLY A 377 16.77 11.14 8.14
CA GLY A 377 17.38 10.90 9.46
C GLY A 377 17.53 12.18 10.30
N GLN A 378 17.51 13.35 9.67
CA GLN A 378 17.57 14.67 10.31
C GLN A 378 16.21 15.40 10.30
N GLY A 379 15.13 14.71 9.91
CA GLY A 379 13.78 15.28 9.88
C GLY A 379 13.44 16.04 8.59
N GLY A 380 14.23 15.86 7.52
CA GLY A 380 13.96 16.46 6.21
C GLY A 380 12.71 15.86 5.55
N ASP A 381 11.80 16.71 5.09
CA ASP A 381 10.51 16.35 4.45
C ASP A 381 10.42 16.73 2.96
N LEU A 382 11.49 17.24 2.36
CA LEU A 382 11.50 17.71 0.98
C LEU A 382 11.12 16.60 -0.02
N LEU A 383 11.57 15.37 0.21
CA LEU A 383 11.21 14.23 -0.67
C LEU A 383 9.71 13.96 -0.70
N ASP A 384 9.07 13.98 0.47
CA ASP A 384 7.62 13.78 0.59
C ASP A 384 6.86 14.94 -0.06
N ARG A 385 7.32 16.17 0.11
CA ARG A 385 6.74 17.34 -0.56
C ARG A 385 6.84 17.27 -2.07
N ILE A 386 7.95 16.79 -2.62
CA ILE A 386 8.10 16.57 -4.07
C ILE A 386 7.09 15.55 -4.59
N VAL A 387 6.84 14.47 -3.84
CA VAL A 387 5.79 13.49 -4.19
C VAL A 387 4.42 14.16 -4.20
N MET A 388 4.12 15.01 -3.20
CA MET A 388 2.86 15.77 -3.15
C MET A 388 2.73 16.76 -4.30
N ILE A 389 3.79 17.49 -4.65
CA ILE A 389 3.81 18.42 -5.80
C ILE A 389 3.49 17.68 -7.10
N ARG A 390 4.15 16.55 -7.35
CA ARG A 390 3.88 15.74 -8.56
C ARG A 390 2.43 15.26 -8.62
N ARG A 391 1.85 14.88 -7.47
CA ARG A 391 0.44 14.48 -7.37
C ARG A 391 -0.49 15.67 -7.62
N GLN A 392 -0.18 16.82 -7.05
CA GLN A 392 -0.95 18.05 -7.25
C GLN A 392 -0.96 18.47 -8.73
N CYS A 393 0.21 18.48 -9.41
CA CYS A 393 0.30 18.78 -10.83
C CYS A 393 -0.52 17.80 -11.69
N ALA A 394 -0.54 16.52 -11.32
CA ALA A 394 -1.37 15.52 -12.02
C ALA A 394 -2.87 15.77 -11.83
N LEU A 395 -3.30 16.25 -10.67
CA LEU A 395 -4.71 16.55 -10.38
C LEU A 395 -5.16 17.89 -10.99
N GLU A 396 -4.30 18.91 -10.98
CA GLU A 396 -4.61 20.24 -11.49
C GLU A 396 -4.48 20.31 -13.01
N LEU A 397 -3.32 19.93 -13.54
CA LEU A 397 -3.01 20.08 -14.97
C LEU A 397 -3.25 18.79 -15.78
N GLY A 398 -3.40 17.64 -15.14
CA GLY A 398 -3.42 16.37 -15.84
C GLY A 398 -2.04 15.89 -16.31
N LEU A 399 -0.97 16.56 -15.88
CA LEU A 399 0.41 16.29 -16.29
C LEU A 399 1.09 15.33 -15.31
N VAL A 400 1.56 14.19 -15.80
CA VAL A 400 2.41 13.28 -15.01
C VAL A 400 3.84 13.80 -15.06
N VAL A 401 4.25 14.54 -14.00
CA VAL A 401 5.61 15.06 -13.87
C VAL A 401 6.60 13.91 -13.72
N PRO A 402 7.69 13.83 -14.52
CA PRO A 402 8.70 12.81 -14.39
C PRO A 402 9.41 12.87 -13.02
N THR A 403 10.23 11.88 -12.73
CA THR A 403 11.05 11.86 -11.49
C THR A 403 11.96 13.08 -11.45
N ILE A 404 11.91 13.85 -10.37
CA ILE A 404 12.81 14.98 -10.12
C ILE A 404 14.03 14.42 -9.40
N ARG A 405 15.20 14.55 -10.01
CA ARG A 405 16.45 14.05 -9.42
C ARG A 405 17.08 15.14 -8.55
N ILE A 406 17.33 14.82 -7.29
CA ILE A 406 18.00 15.74 -6.38
C ILE A 406 19.48 15.39 -6.35
N ARG A 407 20.35 16.40 -6.50
CA ARG A 407 21.81 16.28 -6.42
C ARG A 407 22.39 17.36 -5.53
N ASP A 408 23.38 17.02 -4.75
CA ASP A 408 24.21 17.99 -4.06
C ASP A 408 25.22 18.60 -5.03
N ASN A 409 25.40 19.92 -4.95
CA ASN A 409 26.37 20.65 -5.79
C ASN A 409 27.23 21.58 -4.92
N ILE A 410 28.50 21.22 -4.78
CA ILE A 410 29.49 21.99 -4.00
C ILE A 410 29.91 23.29 -4.70
N GLN A 411 29.64 23.43 -5.99
CA GLN A 411 30.03 24.60 -6.78
C GLN A 411 29.08 25.80 -6.61
N ILE A 412 27.89 25.58 -6.10
CA ILE A 412 26.92 26.64 -5.82
C ILE A 412 27.06 27.16 -4.39
N LYS A 413 26.46 28.32 -4.08
CA LYS A 413 26.46 28.83 -2.71
C LYS A 413 25.81 27.83 -1.75
N PRO A 414 26.27 27.73 -0.49
CA PRO A 414 25.76 26.73 0.47
C PRO A 414 24.24 26.72 0.64
N ASN A 415 23.61 27.87 0.62
CA ASN A 415 22.18 28.07 0.84
C ASN A 415 21.38 28.20 -0.46
N ALA A 416 22.03 28.03 -1.63
CA ALA A 416 21.37 28.16 -2.91
C ALA A 416 20.87 26.80 -3.43
N TYR A 417 19.83 26.86 -4.27
CA TYR A 417 19.39 25.75 -5.08
C TYR A 417 19.18 26.18 -6.53
N ILE A 418 19.28 25.22 -7.45
CA ILE A 418 19.09 25.41 -8.89
C ILE A 418 18.11 24.35 -9.38
N ILE A 419 17.12 24.79 -10.18
CA ILE A 419 16.19 23.90 -10.87
C ILE A 419 16.63 23.83 -12.33
N LYS A 420 16.83 22.61 -12.82
CA LYS A 420 17.22 22.34 -14.21
C LYS A 420 16.16 21.53 -14.94
N LEU A 421 15.92 21.87 -16.18
CA LEU A 421 15.08 21.12 -17.11
C LEU A 421 15.96 20.65 -18.27
N LYS A 422 16.01 19.34 -18.49
CA LYS A 422 16.86 18.73 -19.52
C LYS A 422 18.32 19.21 -19.48
N GLY A 423 18.85 19.35 -18.25
CA GLY A 423 20.22 19.79 -18.00
C GLY A 423 20.47 21.31 -18.09
N ILE A 424 19.46 22.11 -18.49
CA ILE A 424 19.55 23.57 -18.57
C ILE A 424 18.97 24.20 -17.31
N GLU A 425 19.71 25.14 -16.70
CA GLU A 425 19.21 25.93 -15.57
C GLU A 425 18.05 26.82 -16.02
N ILE A 426 16.89 26.67 -15.36
CA ILE A 426 15.68 27.45 -15.62
C ILE A 426 15.32 28.37 -14.46
N ALA A 427 15.72 28.01 -13.23
CA ALA A 427 15.46 28.83 -12.05
C ALA A 427 16.52 28.56 -10.96
N ARG A 428 16.67 29.56 -10.07
CA ARG A 428 17.52 29.47 -8.87
C ARG A 428 16.90 30.23 -7.72
N GLY A 429 17.27 29.87 -6.50
CA GLY A 429 16.88 30.59 -5.30
C GLY A 429 17.86 30.38 -4.16
N GLU A 430 17.69 31.15 -3.10
CA GLU A 430 18.46 31.00 -1.85
C GLU A 430 17.49 30.84 -0.69
N LEU A 431 17.82 29.95 0.25
CA LEU A 431 16.98 29.63 1.43
C LEU A 431 17.76 29.86 2.72
N MET A 432 17.07 30.26 3.76
CA MET A 432 17.62 30.31 5.12
C MET A 432 16.87 29.33 6.01
N LEU A 433 17.51 28.21 6.40
CA LEU A 433 16.86 27.09 7.08
C LEU A 433 16.27 27.46 8.45
N ASP A 434 16.96 28.33 9.20
CA ASP A 434 16.54 28.74 10.54
C ASP A 434 15.65 30.00 10.53
N HIS A 435 15.09 30.38 9.36
CA HIS A 435 14.30 31.56 9.17
C HIS A 435 13.00 31.24 8.44
N TYR A 436 12.04 32.14 8.58
CA TYR A 436 10.76 32.12 7.87
C TYR A 436 10.71 33.26 6.85
N LEU A 437 10.08 33.01 5.72
CA LEU A 437 9.87 34.04 4.71
C LEU A 437 8.56 34.76 4.99
N ALA A 438 8.63 36.04 5.30
CA ALA A 438 7.47 36.93 5.49
C ALA A 438 7.22 37.75 4.23
N MET A 439 6.06 37.55 3.60
CA MET A 439 5.65 38.21 2.36
C MET A 439 4.60 39.27 2.66
N ASN A 440 4.75 40.46 2.07
CA ASN A 440 3.75 41.52 2.16
C ASN A 440 2.63 41.26 1.16
N SER A 441 1.45 40.86 1.65
CA SER A 441 0.23 40.63 0.86
C SER A 441 -0.59 41.89 0.56
N GLY A 442 -0.05 43.06 0.85
CA GLY A 442 -0.70 44.35 0.57
C GLY A 442 -1.52 44.94 1.73
N THR A 443 -1.60 44.26 2.86
CA THR A 443 -2.36 44.67 4.06
C THR A 443 -1.51 44.75 5.31
N VAL A 444 -0.22 45.06 5.18
CA VAL A 444 0.70 45.12 6.32
C VAL A 444 0.47 46.39 7.12
N PHE A 445 0.31 46.25 8.46
CA PHE A 445 0.05 47.36 9.37
C PHE A 445 1.33 48.01 9.90
N GLU A 446 2.39 47.21 10.14
CA GLU A 446 3.65 47.63 10.69
C GLU A 446 4.80 46.80 10.13
N GLU A 447 5.93 47.41 9.82
CA GLU A 447 7.12 46.72 9.30
C GLU A 447 7.78 45.88 10.38
N VAL A 448 8.18 44.65 10.03
CA VAL A 448 8.90 43.73 10.91
C VAL A 448 10.37 43.71 10.52
N PRO A 449 11.30 43.70 11.51
CA PRO A 449 12.72 43.60 11.19
C PRO A 449 13.05 42.25 10.54
N GLY A 450 13.85 42.28 9.46
CA GLY A 450 14.21 41.07 8.72
C GLY A 450 15.27 41.37 7.66
N ILE A 451 15.73 40.31 6.99
CA ILE A 451 16.67 40.39 5.90
C ILE A 451 15.88 40.52 4.60
N GLU A 452 16.04 41.66 3.92
CA GLU A 452 15.37 41.90 2.65
C GLU A 452 15.71 40.84 1.59
N THR A 453 14.71 40.34 0.92
CA THR A 453 14.84 39.36 -0.16
C THR A 453 13.68 39.47 -1.14
N THR A 454 13.74 38.68 -2.19
CA THR A 454 12.64 38.56 -3.16
C THR A 454 12.18 37.10 -3.14
N GLU A 455 10.88 36.89 -3.02
CA GLU A 455 10.27 35.58 -3.07
C GLU A 455 10.49 34.98 -4.48
N PRO A 456 11.03 33.73 -4.58
CA PRO A 456 11.52 33.23 -5.86
C PRO A 456 10.45 32.79 -6.86
N ALA A 457 9.22 32.47 -6.44
CA ALA A 457 8.17 31.97 -7.33
C ALA A 457 7.47 33.10 -8.10
N PHE A 458 7.15 34.23 -7.40
CA PHE A 458 6.36 35.33 -7.96
C PHE A 458 7.11 36.65 -8.03
N GLY A 459 8.34 36.70 -7.51
CA GLY A 459 9.15 37.91 -7.52
C GLY A 459 8.67 39.01 -6.57
N LEU A 460 7.92 38.65 -5.54
CA LEU A 460 7.37 39.59 -4.57
C LEU A 460 8.44 40.01 -3.54
N PRO A 461 8.42 41.28 -3.06
CA PRO A 461 9.26 41.69 -1.95
C PRO A 461 8.95 40.88 -0.69
N ALA A 462 9.97 40.38 -0.03
CA ALA A 462 9.84 39.53 1.15
C ALA A 462 10.99 39.76 2.13
N LEU A 463 10.82 39.29 3.38
CA LEU A 463 11.80 39.39 4.44
C LEU A 463 12.08 38.02 5.04
N TRP A 464 13.34 37.66 5.23
CA TRP A 464 13.69 36.52 6.08
C TRP A 464 13.69 36.99 7.53
N ILE A 465 12.77 36.42 8.36
CA ILE A 465 12.59 36.71 9.76
C ILE A 465 12.97 35.53 10.65
N SER A 466 13.35 35.79 11.90
CA SER A 466 13.62 34.72 12.86
C SER A 466 12.33 34.11 13.39
N GLU A 467 12.44 32.91 14.02
CA GLU A 467 11.28 32.24 14.64
C GLU A 467 10.60 33.11 15.71
N ASN A 468 11.35 33.91 16.44
CA ASN A 468 10.81 34.81 17.50
C ASN A 468 9.92 35.92 16.92
N GLU A 469 10.13 36.32 15.67
CA GLU A 469 9.40 37.39 15.01
C GLU A 469 8.20 36.88 14.21
N ARG A 470 8.07 35.58 14.08
CA ARG A 470 7.01 34.91 13.29
C ARG A 470 5.60 35.32 13.71
N GLU A 471 5.29 35.20 15.02
CA GLU A 471 3.96 35.51 15.54
C GLU A 471 3.62 37.00 15.34
N GLN A 472 4.61 37.90 15.54
CA GLN A 472 4.44 39.32 15.30
C GLN A 472 4.22 39.65 13.83
N ALA A 473 4.92 38.98 12.92
CA ALA A 473 4.76 39.17 11.47
C ALA A 473 3.35 38.70 11.02
N GLU A 474 2.86 37.56 11.51
CA GLU A 474 1.53 37.07 11.22
C GLU A 474 0.44 38.04 11.73
N LEU A 475 0.60 38.59 12.93
CA LEU A 475 -0.31 39.59 13.51
C LEU A 475 -0.32 40.94 12.72
N ASN A 476 0.84 41.29 12.13
CA ASN A 476 0.98 42.51 11.32
C ASN A 476 0.49 42.32 9.87
N GLY A 477 -0.05 41.14 9.51
CA GLY A 477 -0.65 40.87 8.22
C GLY A 477 0.32 40.34 7.16
N TYR A 478 1.53 39.91 7.54
CA TYR A 478 2.42 39.19 6.63
C TYR A 478 1.97 37.72 6.46
N THR A 479 2.16 37.20 5.26
CA THR A 479 2.07 35.73 5.03
C THR A 479 3.42 35.14 5.31
N VAL A 480 3.50 34.28 6.36
CA VAL A 480 4.76 33.67 6.83
C VAL A 480 4.85 32.22 6.44
N VAL A 481 5.93 31.80 5.77
CA VAL A 481 6.15 30.42 5.29
C VAL A 481 7.54 29.92 5.63
N ASP A 482 7.68 28.64 5.86
CA ASP A 482 8.97 27.98 6.11
C ASP A 482 9.81 27.81 4.83
N ALA A 483 11.12 27.64 4.97
CA ALA A 483 12.06 27.55 3.87
C ALA A 483 11.74 26.42 2.88
N VAL A 484 11.27 25.25 3.39
CA VAL A 484 10.89 24.10 2.54
C VAL A 484 9.66 24.43 1.70
N SER A 485 8.68 25.12 2.29
CA SER A 485 7.49 25.57 1.58
C SER A 485 7.81 26.60 0.49
N VAL A 486 8.79 27.48 0.70
CA VAL A 486 9.26 28.41 -0.33
C VAL A 486 9.81 27.63 -1.54
N LEU A 487 10.70 26.66 -1.31
CA LEU A 487 11.22 25.81 -2.38
C LEU A 487 10.11 25.02 -3.09
N ALA A 488 9.19 24.43 -2.32
CA ALA A 488 8.07 23.66 -2.85
C ALA A 488 7.16 24.51 -3.75
N THR A 489 6.84 25.73 -3.33
CA THR A 489 6.05 26.69 -4.11
C THR A 489 6.78 27.08 -5.39
N HIS A 490 8.06 27.43 -5.30
CA HIS A 490 8.86 27.79 -6.47
C HIS A 490 8.96 26.61 -7.46
N LEU A 491 9.24 25.40 -6.97
CA LEU A 491 9.30 24.22 -7.82
C LEU A 491 7.95 23.95 -8.52
N THR A 492 6.83 24.11 -7.79
CA THR A 492 5.48 23.95 -8.34
C THR A 492 5.21 24.96 -9.47
N GLU A 493 5.57 26.24 -9.26
CA GLU A 493 5.35 27.28 -10.25
C GLU A 493 6.23 27.07 -11.50
N ILE A 494 7.49 26.68 -11.31
CA ILE A 494 8.39 26.33 -12.42
C ILE A 494 7.87 25.13 -13.22
N ILE A 495 7.34 24.11 -12.57
CA ILE A 495 6.69 22.97 -13.25
C ILE A 495 5.49 23.44 -14.07
N LYS A 496 4.65 24.33 -13.52
CA LYS A 496 3.48 24.88 -14.22
C LYS A 496 3.88 25.73 -15.42
N GLN A 497 4.91 26.56 -15.29
CA GLN A 497 5.43 27.41 -16.38
C GLN A 497 6.03 26.59 -17.52
N HIS A 498 6.71 25.48 -17.20
CA HIS A 498 7.36 24.62 -18.19
C HIS A 498 6.59 23.32 -18.48
N ALA A 499 5.32 23.26 -18.13
CA ALA A 499 4.46 22.07 -18.29
C ALA A 499 4.45 21.54 -19.74
N ALA A 500 4.39 22.45 -20.71
CA ALA A 500 4.43 22.13 -22.15
C ALA A 500 5.76 21.49 -22.60
N GLU A 501 6.88 21.91 -21.99
CA GLU A 501 8.21 21.36 -22.30
C GLU A 501 8.48 20.02 -21.60
N ILE A 502 7.84 19.83 -20.44
CA ILE A 502 7.91 18.59 -19.65
C ILE A 502 7.12 17.46 -20.34
N LEU A 503 6.02 17.80 -21.03
CA LEU A 503 5.21 16.83 -21.76
C LEU A 503 5.91 16.36 -23.02
N GLY A 504 6.64 15.27 -22.96
CA GLY A 504 7.26 14.63 -24.11
C GLY A 504 6.31 13.62 -24.80
N ARG A 505 6.84 12.97 -25.86
CA ARG A 505 6.09 11.92 -26.58
C ARG A 505 5.83 10.69 -25.73
N GLN A 506 6.78 10.33 -24.85
CA GLN A 506 6.61 9.17 -23.97
C GLN A 506 5.54 9.43 -22.91
N GLU A 507 5.52 10.62 -22.32
CA GLU A 507 4.51 11.04 -21.35
C GLU A 507 3.12 11.06 -22.00
N THR A 508 3.03 11.56 -23.24
CA THR A 508 1.78 11.53 -24.03
C THR A 508 1.34 10.10 -24.31
N GLN A 509 2.26 9.21 -24.71
CA GLN A 509 1.94 7.81 -24.93
C GLN A 509 1.41 7.16 -23.65
N ASN A 510 2.04 7.42 -22.49
CA ASN A 510 1.58 6.90 -21.20
C ASN A 510 0.17 7.40 -20.83
N LEU A 511 -0.18 8.63 -21.16
CA LEU A 511 -1.54 9.17 -20.96
C LEU A 511 -2.54 8.46 -21.86
N LEU A 512 -2.20 8.24 -23.15
CA LEU A 512 -3.01 7.50 -24.11
C LEU A 512 -3.20 6.04 -23.69
N ASP A 513 -2.14 5.36 -23.26
CA ASP A 513 -2.19 3.98 -22.80
C ASP A 513 -3.08 3.82 -21.54
N ASN A 514 -3.06 4.83 -20.67
CA ASN A 514 -3.96 4.84 -19.52
C ASN A 514 -5.42 5.04 -19.91
N LEU A 515 -5.70 5.96 -20.81
CA LEU A 515 -7.05 6.18 -21.34
C LEU A 515 -7.57 4.98 -22.13
N HIS A 516 -6.69 4.29 -22.86
CA HIS A 516 -7.03 3.08 -23.64
C HIS A 516 -7.65 1.97 -22.76
N LYS A 517 -7.30 1.90 -21.46
CA LYS A 517 -7.88 0.93 -20.52
C LYS A 517 -9.38 1.15 -20.30
N THR A 518 -9.87 2.36 -20.44
CA THR A 518 -11.27 2.75 -20.20
C THR A 518 -12.02 3.05 -21.50
N ASN A 519 -11.38 3.73 -22.44
CA ASN A 519 -11.94 4.24 -23.69
C ASN A 519 -11.11 3.78 -24.89
N GLY A 520 -10.84 2.46 -25.01
CA GLY A 520 -9.96 1.90 -26.04
C GLY A 520 -10.40 2.25 -27.46
N ALA A 521 -11.70 2.17 -27.78
CA ALA A 521 -12.22 2.47 -29.10
C ALA A 521 -11.90 3.90 -29.58
N LEU A 522 -12.00 4.89 -28.67
CA LEU A 522 -11.70 6.29 -28.97
C LEU A 522 -10.20 6.49 -29.24
N VAL A 523 -9.33 5.87 -28.44
CA VAL A 523 -7.88 5.98 -28.64
C VAL A 523 -7.47 5.34 -29.95
N ASP A 524 -7.99 4.14 -30.29
CA ASP A 524 -7.68 3.43 -31.54
C ASP A 524 -8.19 4.17 -32.79
N GLU A 525 -9.27 4.95 -32.66
CA GLU A 525 -9.79 5.79 -33.74
C GLU A 525 -8.85 6.97 -34.03
N VAL A 526 -8.36 7.64 -32.99
CA VAL A 526 -7.54 8.85 -33.14
C VAL A 526 -6.09 8.50 -33.46
N VAL A 527 -5.49 7.58 -32.71
CA VAL A 527 -4.04 7.28 -32.78
C VAL A 527 -3.83 5.79 -33.11
N PRO A 528 -3.11 5.45 -34.16
CA PRO A 528 -2.40 6.32 -35.15
C PRO A 528 -3.25 6.71 -36.39
N ASN A 529 -4.53 6.37 -36.41
CA ASN A 529 -5.33 6.39 -37.66
C ASN A 529 -5.59 7.82 -38.18
N LEU A 530 -5.99 8.75 -37.30
CA LEU A 530 -6.25 10.13 -37.68
C LEU A 530 -5.05 11.04 -37.40
N LEU A 531 -4.43 10.92 -36.22
CA LEU A 531 -3.33 11.78 -35.77
C LEU A 531 -2.18 10.90 -35.23
N SER A 532 -0.95 11.37 -35.41
CA SER A 532 0.21 10.78 -34.72
C SER A 532 0.28 11.21 -33.25
N VAL A 533 0.97 10.42 -32.44
CA VAL A 533 1.27 10.79 -31.02
C VAL A 533 1.91 12.18 -30.93
N GLY A 534 2.74 12.56 -31.92
CA GLY A 534 3.39 13.87 -31.95
C GLY A 534 2.42 15.04 -32.24
N GLU A 535 1.37 14.83 -33.03
CA GLU A 535 0.33 15.84 -33.27
C GLU A 535 -0.55 15.99 -32.03
N VAL A 536 -0.95 14.89 -31.40
CA VAL A 536 -1.67 14.91 -30.11
C VAL A 536 -0.83 15.61 -29.04
N GLN A 537 0.46 15.28 -28.92
CA GLN A 537 1.38 15.94 -27.98
C GLN A 537 1.43 17.45 -28.17
N LYS A 538 1.45 17.94 -29.42
CA LYS A 538 1.49 19.38 -29.69
C LYS A 538 0.20 20.08 -29.24
N VAL A 539 -0.98 19.48 -29.49
CA VAL A 539 -2.25 20.03 -29.00
C VAL A 539 -2.27 20.07 -27.47
N LEU A 540 -1.85 19.01 -26.79
CA LEU A 540 -1.78 18.99 -25.33
C LEU A 540 -0.76 19.99 -24.79
N ALA A 541 0.40 20.13 -25.44
CA ALA A 541 1.42 21.12 -25.08
C ALA A 541 0.90 22.56 -25.24
N ASN A 542 0.15 22.86 -26.32
CA ASN A 542 -0.48 24.17 -26.51
C ASN A 542 -1.47 24.49 -25.39
N LEU A 543 -2.29 23.52 -24.95
CA LEU A 543 -3.20 23.70 -23.82
C LEU A 543 -2.46 23.99 -22.51
N LEU A 544 -1.43 23.18 -22.21
CA LEU A 544 -0.61 23.37 -21.00
C LEU A 544 0.16 24.69 -21.01
N HIS A 545 0.60 25.14 -22.16
CA HIS A 545 1.28 26.41 -22.33
C HIS A 545 0.37 27.62 -21.95
N GLU A 546 -0.93 27.46 -22.13
CA GLU A 546 -1.94 28.40 -21.67
C GLU A 546 -2.55 28.04 -20.32
N ARG A 547 -1.89 27.15 -19.54
CA ARG A 547 -2.31 26.66 -18.21
C ARG A 547 -3.70 26.01 -18.19
N ILE A 548 -4.13 25.45 -19.33
CA ILE A 548 -5.39 24.70 -19.40
C ILE A 548 -5.09 23.22 -19.06
N SER A 549 -5.91 22.68 -18.18
CA SER A 549 -5.78 21.28 -17.74
C SER A 549 -6.05 20.31 -18.88
N ILE A 550 -5.15 19.33 -19.05
CA ILE A 550 -5.33 18.21 -19.98
C ILE A 550 -5.91 16.95 -19.30
N ARG A 551 -6.43 17.11 -18.08
CA ARG A 551 -6.93 15.98 -17.27
C ARG A 551 -8.11 15.26 -17.93
N ASP A 552 -8.98 16.01 -18.63
CA ASP A 552 -10.10 15.46 -19.38
C ASP A 552 -9.66 15.02 -20.80
N MET A 553 -8.80 13.99 -20.83
CA MET A 553 -8.31 13.41 -22.08
C MET A 553 -9.43 12.84 -22.95
N SER A 554 -10.56 12.42 -22.38
CA SER A 554 -11.70 11.89 -23.13
C SER A 554 -12.29 12.97 -24.04
N THR A 555 -12.69 14.11 -23.46
CA THR A 555 -13.23 15.24 -24.23
C THR A 555 -12.21 15.76 -25.27
N ILE A 556 -10.93 15.83 -24.90
CA ILE A 556 -9.88 16.27 -25.82
C ILE A 556 -9.81 15.32 -27.03
N LEU A 557 -9.76 14.00 -26.81
CA LEU A 557 -9.67 13.03 -27.92
C LEU A 557 -10.97 12.93 -28.74
N GLU A 558 -12.15 13.09 -28.14
CA GLU A 558 -13.41 13.17 -28.89
C GLU A 558 -13.38 14.31 -29.91
N VAL A 559 -12.94 15.49 -29.50
CA VAL A 559 -12.79 16.63 -30.42
C VAL A 559 -11.74 16.34 -31.51
N LEU A 560 -10.63 15.71 -31.11
CA LEU A 560 -9.58 15.33 -32.09
C LEU A 560 -10.07 14.25 -33.06
N ALA A 561 -10.97 13.36 -32.66
CA ALA A 561 -11.62 12.38 -33.57
C ALA A 561 -12.53 13.12 -34.58
N ASP A 562 -13.37 14.04 -34.09
CA ASP A 562 -14.33 14.77 -34.93
C ASP A 562 -13.64 15.66 -35.98
N TYR A 563 -12.57 16.36 -35.62
CA TYR A 563 -11.94 17.38 -36.47
C TYR A 563 -10.60 16.92 -37.10
N GLY A 564 -9.96 15.86 -36.59
CA GLY A 564 -8.66 15.38 -37.06
C GLY A 564 -8.68 14.84 -38.52
N ALA A 565 -9.86 14.44 -39.01
CA ALA A 565 -10.02 14.07 -40.40
C ALA A 565 -10.07 15.31 -41.37
N ALA A 566 -10.53 16.46 -40.83
CA ALA A 566 -10.68 17.69 -41.63
C ALA A 566 -9.41 18.54 -41.65
N THR A 567 -8.63 18.55 -40.58
CA THR A 567 -7.38 19.31 -40.49
C THR A 567 -6.36 18.61 -39.56
N LYS A 568 -5.08 18.76 -39.91
CA LYS A 568 -3.94 18.33 -39.09
C LYS A 568 -3.16 19.49 -38.50
N ASP A 569 -3.65 20.71 -38.69
CA ASP A 569 -3.08 21.91 -38.08
C ASP A 569 -3.36 21.88 -36.57
N THR A 570 -2.29 21.69 -35.77
CA THR A 570 -2.38 21.52 -34.32
C THR A 570 -2.89 22.79 -33.62
N ASP A 571 -2.67 23.97 -34.18
CA ASP A 571 -3.13 25.23 -33.59
C ASP A 571 -4.66 25.35 -33.77
N ILE A 572 -5.17 24.99 -34.95
CA ILE A 572 -6.62 24.97 -35.22
C ILE A 572 -7.30 23.89 -34.37
N LEU A 573 -6.71 22.71 -34.28
CA LEU A 573 -7.23 21.62 -33.42
C LEU A 573 -7.27 22.06 -31.95
N THR A 574 -6.25 22.80 -31.48
CA THR A 574 -6.24 23.35 -30.11
C THR A 574 -7.42 24.27 -29.88
N GLU A 575 -7.77 25.14 -30.83
CA GLU A 575 -8.93 26.04 -30.72
C GLU A 575 -10.27 25.27 -30.63
N TYR A 576 -10.43 24.18 -31.40
CA TYR A 576 -11.61 23.32 -31.29
C TYR A 576 -11.69 22.64 -29.91
N VAL A 577 -10.58 22.14 -29.39
CA VAL A 577 -10.52 21.55 -28.05
C VAL A 577 -10.86 22.60 -27.00
N ARG A 578 -10.30 23.82 -27.10
CA ARG A 578 -10.60 24.91 -26.15
C ARG A 578 -12.09 25.25 -26.15
N HIS A 579 -12.73 25.29 -27.32
CA HIS A 579 -14.17 25.52 -27.43
C HIS A 579 -14.99 24.45 -26.71
N ALA A 580 -14.63 23.16 -26.87
CA ALA A 580 -15.29 22.06 -26.16
C ALA A 580 -15.06 22.11 -24.65
N MET A 581 -13.90 22.66 -24.22
CA MET A 581 -13.54 22.84 -22.82
C MET A 581 -14.01 24.20 -22.23
N ALA A 582 -14.91 24.91 -22.89
CA ALA A 582 -15.39 26.25 -22.52
C ALA A 582 -15.80 26.34 -21.05
N ARG A 583 -16.49 25.30 -20.54
CA ARG A 583 -16.93 25.26 -19.13
C ARG A 583 -15.75 25.28 -18.16
N HIS A 584 -14.72 24.48 -18.43
CA HIS A 584 -13.53 24.40 -17.59
C HIS A 584 -12.75 25.72 -17.63
N ILE A 585 -12.53 26.26 -18.83
CA ILE A 585 -11.83 27.55 -19.05
C ILE A 585 -12.57 28.69 -18.37
N THR A 586 -13.89 28.73 -18.49
CA THR A 586 -14.72 29.77 -17.86
C THR A 586 -14.60 29.67 -16.33
N GLN A 587 -14.78 28.50 -15.73
CA GLN A 587 -14.71 28.32 -14.28
C GLN A 587 -13.36 28.72 -13.69
N GLN A 588 -12.27 28.51 -14.42
CA GLN A 588 -10.92 28.87 -13.98
C GLN A 588 -10.72 30.40 -13.88
N ASN A 589 -11.45 31.17 -14.66
CA ASN A 589 -11.22 32.62 -14.83
C ASN A 589 -12.33 33.51 -14.25
N VAL A 590 -13.46 32.93 -13.86
CA VAL A 590 -14.60 33.69 -13.33
C VAL A 590 -14.41 33.94 -11.83
N GLN A 591 -14.72 35.16 -11.42
CA GLN A 591 -14.76 35.60 -10.03
C GLN A 591 -16.19 35.95 -9.63
N ASN A 592 -16.76 35.27 -8.66
CA ASN A 592 -18.12 35.47 -8.16
C ASN A 592 -19.22 35.49 -9.24
N GLY A 593 -19.08 34.71 -10.32
CA GLY A 593 -20.04 34.61 -11.41
C GLY A 593 -19.87 35.66 -12.51
N VAL A 594 -18.87 36.54 -12.39
CA VAL A 594 -18.55 37.59 -13.35
C VAL A 594 -17.17 37.39 -13.94
N LEU A 595 -17.00 37.64 -15.23
CA LEU A 595 -15.70 37.62 -15.92
C LEU A 595 -15.26 39.08 -16.19
N PRO A 596 -14.40 39.68 -15.35
CA PRO A 596 -13.85 41.02 -15.62
C PRO A 596 -12.79 40.91 -16.72
N CYS A 597 -12.93 41.65 -17.79
CA CYS A 597 -12.02 41.57 -18.93
C CYS A 597 -11.93 42.91 -19.70
N ILE A 598 -10.92 43.02 -20.55
CA ILE A 598 -10.83 44.06 -21.57
C ILE A 598 -11.07 43.45 -22.95
N THR A 599 -11.50 44.26 -23.91
CA THR A 599 -11.76 43.82 -25.29
C THR A 599 -10.89 44.58 -26.29
N LEU A 600 -10.73 44.04 -27.48
CA LEU A 600 -10.09 44.73 -28.59
C LEU A 600 -11.13 45.52 -29.39
N ASP A 601 -10.73 46.69 -29.88
CA ASP A 601 -11.55 47.41 -30.85
C ASP A 601 -11.70 46.61 -32.15
N PRO A 602 -12.87 46.52 -32.78
CA PRO A 602 -13.10 45.76 -33.98
C PRO A 602 -12.14 46.14 -35.15
N ALA A 603 -11.66 47.38 -35.19
CA ALA A 603 -10.67 47.81 -36.19
C ALA A 603 -9.34 47.11 -36.00
N ILE A 604 -8.92 46.85 -34.74
CA ILE A 604 -7.70 46.12 -34.42
C ILE A 604 -7.86 44.64 -34.77
N GLU A 605 -8.98 44.03 -34.40
CA GLU A 605 -9.26 42.62 -34.76
C GLU A 605 -9.24 42.39 -36.28
N ASN A 606 -9.89 43.28 -37.04
CA ASN A 606 -9.88 43.24 -38.51
C ASN A 606 -8.47 43.42 -39.07
N LYS A 607 -7.65 44.30 -38.48
CA LYS A 607 -6.24 44.49 -38.90
C LYS A 607 -5.40 43.27 -38.65
N ILE A 608 -5.55 42.62 -37.50
CA ILE A 608 -4.85 41.38 -37.17
C ILE A 608 -5.32 40.27 -38.12
N ALA A 609 -6.62 40.06 -38.30
CA ALA A 609 -7.17 39.03 -39.20
C ALA A 609 -6.71 39.24 -40.63
N GLY A 610 -6.65 40.48 -41.14
CA GLY A 610 -6.16 40.82 -42.49
C GLY A 610 -4.64 40.67 -42.67
N SER A 611 -3.89 40.63 -41.57
CA SER A 611 -2.42 40.49 -41.58
C SER A 611 -1.93 39.06 -41.41
N VAL A 612 -2.84 38.08 -41.30
CA VAL A 612 -2.51 36.66 -41.17
C VAL A 612 -1.99 36.09 -42.50
N GLN A 613 -0.78 35.60 -42.50
CA GLN A 613 -0.15 34.90 -43.59
C GLN A 613 -0.12 33.39 -43.30
N ARG A 614 -0.62 32.60 -44.27
CA ARG A 614 -0.61 31.12 -44.18
C ARG A 614 0.56 30.57 -44.97
N THR A 615 1.36 29.72 -44.37
CA THR A 615 2.45 29.03 -45.03
C THR A 615 2.29 27.50 -44.82
N GLU A 616 3.09 26.71 -45.52
CA GLU A 616 3.12 25.23 -45.36
C GLU A 616 3.53 24.81 -43.93
N HIS A 617 4.14 25.69 -43.14
CA HIS A 617 4.64 25.41 -41.80
C HIS A 617 3.82 26.04 -40.69
N GLY A 618 2.65 26.63 -41.00
CA GLY A 618 1.75 27.28 -40.03
C GLY A 618 1.35 28.70 -40.46
N SER A 619 0.57 29.35 -39.61
CA SER A 619 0.04 30.71 -39.85
C SER A 619 0.77 31.69 -38.89
N TYR A 620 1.18 32.84 -39.40
CA TYR A 620 1.76 33.92 -38.60
C TYR A 620 1.20 35.27 -38.97
N VAL A 621 1.26 36.22 -38.04
CA VAL A 621 0.79 37.58 -38.25
C VAL A 621 1.96 38.46 -38.61
N SER A 622 1.82 39.22 -39.70
CA SER A 622 2.81 40.21 -40.13
C SER A 622 2.23 41.64 -39.98
N LEU A 623 2.36 42.20 -38.75
CA LEU A 623 2.02 43.58 -38.49
C LEU A 623 3.25 44.49 -38.68
N ASP A 624 3.02 45.71 -39.12
CA ASP A 624 4.07 46.74 -39.19
C ASP A 624 4.56 47.10 -37.77
N PRO A 625 5.87 47.39 -37.59
CA PRO A 625 6.45 47.62 -36.26
C PRO A 625 5.81 48.76 -35.49
N ASP A 626 5.39 49.82 -36.19
CA ASP A 626 4.72 50.98 -35.56
C ASP A 626 3.34 50.63 -35.02
N SER A 627 2.54 49.85 -35.75
CA SER A 627 1.25 49.32 -35.29
C SER A 627 1.43 48.35 -34.12
N MET A 628 2.46 47.51 -34.14
CA MET A 628 2.75 46.58 -33.05
C MET A 628 3.10 47.35 -31.75
N GLN A 629 3.97 48.34 -31.86
CA GLN A 629 4.35 49.16 -30.71
C GLN A 629 3.16 49.90 -30.09
N LYS A 630 2.26 50.51 -30.93
CA LYS A 630 1.06 51.17 -30.47
C LYS A 630 0.08 50.21 -29.81
N LEU A 631 -0.08 48.98 -30.39
CA LEU A 631 -0.92 47.93 -29.81
C LEU A 631 -0.44 47.53 -28.40
N LEU A 632 0.87 47.27 -28.27
CA LEU A 632 1.44 46.84 -26.99
C LEU A 632 1.32 47.99 -25.93
N ALA A 633 1.56 49.25 -26.30
CA ALA A 633 1.45 50.36 -25.38
C ALA A 633 0.00 50.55 -24.89
N ALA A 634 -0.98 50.56 -25.83
CA ALA A 634 -2.38 50.66 -25.47
C ALA A 634 -2.88 49.49 -24.63
N LEU A 635 -2.41 48.26 -24.95
CA LEU A 635 -2.73 47.04 -24.17
C LEU A 635 -2.18 47.16 -22.75
N GLN A 636 -0.92 47.56 -22.57
CA GLN A 636 -0.29 47.71 -21.26
C GLN A 636 -1.02 48.74 -20.39
N GLU A 637 -1.48 49.84 -20.98
CA GLU A 637 -2.23 50.91 -20.29
C GLU A 637 -3.57 50.37 -19.76
N GLU A 638 -4.35 49.67 -20.61
CA GLU A 638 -5.65 49.10 -20.19
C GLU A 638 -5.50 47.97 -19.20
N LEU A 639 -4.47 47.09 -19.36
CA LEU A 639 -4.18 46.02 -18.43
C LEU A 639 -3.80 46.56 -17.05
N LYS A 640 -3.01 47.62 -16.99
CA LYS A 640 -2.66 48.27 -15.73
C LYS A 640 -3.87 48.75 -14.97
N LYS A 641 -4.86 49.38 -15.66
CA LYS A 641 -6.14 49.79 -15.05
C LYS A 641 -6.90 48.60 -14.45
N LEU A 642 -6.82 47.41 -15.10
CA LEU A 642 -7.48 46.20 -14.64
C LEU A 642 -6.78 45.63 -13.41
N THR A 643 -5.44 45.52 -13.46
CA THR A 643 -4.61 44.94 -12.36
C THR A 643 -4.59 45.87 -11.13
N ASP A 644 -4.64 47.20 -11.30
CA ASP A 644 -4.74 48.16 -10.19
C ASP A 644 -6.06 48.01 -9.41
N GLN A 645 -7.09 47.41 -10.02
CA GLN A 645 -8.37 47.05 -9.37
C GLN A 645 -8.37 45.68 -8.75
N GLY A 646 -7.24 44.92 -8.82
CA GLY A 646 -7.09 43.59 -8.25
C GLY A 646 -7.63 42.46 -9.12
N TYR A 647 -7.92 42.71 -10.40
CA TYR A 647 -8.41 41.70 -11.35
C TYR A 647 -7.26 41.07 -12.14
N GLN A 648 -7.49 39.85 -12.62
CA GLN A 648 -6.54 39.13 -13.50
C GLN A 648 -6.48 39.82 -14.89
N PRO A 649 -5.32 39.83 -15.56
CA PRO A 649 -5.14 40.42 -16.88
C PRO A 649 -5.78 39.56 -17.98
N ILE A 650 -7.07 39.73 -18.24
CA ILE A 650 -7.86 38.96 -19.21
C ILE A 650 -8.24 39.82 -20.39
N VAL A 651 -7.94 39.38 -21.62
CA VAL A 651 -8.39 39.98 -22.87
C VAL A 651 -9.36 39.06 -23.57
N LEU A 652 -10.50 39.57 -23.96
CA LEU A 652 -11.53 38.87 -24.70
C LEU A 652 -11.50 39.31 -26.17
N THR A 653 -11.44 38.35 -27.08
CA THR A 653 -11.33 38.55 -28.53
C THR A 653 -12.31 37.68 -29.33
N SER A 654 -12.40 37.88 -30.63
CA SER A 654 -13.09 36.93 -31.51
C SER A 654 -12.35 35.63 -31.67
N PRO A 655 -13.04 34.47 -31.85
CA PRO A 655 -12.39 33.12 -32.00
C PRO A 655 -11.37 33.07 -33.14
N THR A 656 -11.59 33.83 -34.20
CA THR A 656 -10.73 33.87 -35.39
C THR A 656 -9.42 34.63 -35.15
N VAL A 657 -9.41 35.57 -34.20
CA VAL A 657 -8.25 36.42 -33.90
C VAL A 657 -7.45 35.91 -32.71
N ARG A 658 -8.11 35.21 -31.78
CA ARG A 658 -7.54 34.78 -30.52
C ARG A 658 -6.12 34.12 -30.62
N PRO A 659 -5.91 33.05 -31.43
CA PRO A 659 -4.61 32.38 -31.47
C PRO A 659 -3.52 33.33 -31.99
N TYR A 660 -3.86 34.15 -32.98
CA TYR A 660 -2.90 35.09 -33.56
C TYR A 660 -2.55 36.23 -32.63
N PHE A 661 -3.54 36.77 -31.93
CA PHE A 661 -3.32 37.79 -30.93
C PHE A 661 -2.49 37.26 -29.76
N ARG A 662 -2.79 36.07 -29.28
CA ARG A 662 -2.00 35.43 -28.23
C ARG A 662 -0.52 35.31 -28.62
N ASN A 663 -0.22 34.81 -29.80
CA ASN A 663 1.15 34.68 -30.30
C ASN A 663 1.89 36.04 -30.45
N LEU A 664 1.17 37.11 -30.76
CA LEU A 664 1.76 38.43 -30.87
C LEU A 664 2.16 39.01 -29.50
N VAL A 665 1.36 38.83 -28.47
CA VAL A 665 1.53 39.50 -27.18
C VAL A 665 2.31 38.69 -26.16
N GLU A 666 2.40 37.37 -26.32
CA GLU A 666 2.97 36.45 -25.38
C GLU A 666 4.38 36.81 -24.92
N ARG A 667 5.26 37.19 -25.87
CA ARG A 667 6.64 37.55 -25.59
C ARG A 667 6.81 38.87 -24.87
N SER A 668 5.79 39.72 -24.93
CA SER A 668 5.85 41.09 -24.43
C SER A 668 5.15 41.28 -23.10
N ILE A 669 4.13 40.46 -22.80
CA ILE A 669 3.33 40.57 -21.59
C ILE A 669 3.15 39.19 -20.97
N ALA A 670 3.95 38.94 -19.94
CA ALA A 670 3.88 37.66 -19.20
C ALA A 670 2.56 37.55 -18.42
N GLY A 671 1.97 36.37 -18.35
CA GLY A 671 0.77 36.11 -17.55
C GLY A 671 -0.55 36.62 -18.15
N LEU A 672 -0.54 37.17 -19.38
CA LEU A 672 -1.76 37.61 -20.05
C LEU A 672 -2.64 36.42 -20.46
N ILE A 673 -3.89 36.44 -20.06
CA ILE A 673 -4.90 35.44 -20.45
C ILE A 673 -5.68 35.95 -21.63
N VAL A 674 -5.68 35.23 -22.75
CA VAL A 674 -6.44 35.58 -23.94
C VAL A 674 -7.56 34.59 -24.15
N LEU A 675 -8.80 35.02 -24.02
CA LEU A 675 -10.01 34.21 -24.21
C LEU A 675 -10.76 34.61 -25.47
N SER A 676 -11.52 33.70 -26.03
CA SER A 676 -12.48 34.01 -27.10
C SER A 676 -13.92 33.99 -26.56
N HIS A 677 -14.84 34.70 -27.23
CA HIS A 677 -16.26 34.65 -26.90
C HIS A 677 -16.84 33.23 -26.94
N ALA A 678 -16.27 32.33 -27.74
CA ALA A 678 -16.70 30.97 -27.86
C ALA A 678 -16.31 30.06 -26.66
N GLU A 679 -15.39 30.53 -25.84
CA GLU A 679 -14.87 29.81 -24.63
C GLU A 679 -15.61 30.19 -23.34
N ILE A 680 -16.61 31.09 -23.43
CA ILE A 680 -17.35 31.57 -22.26
C ILE A 680 -18.72 30.91 -22.21
N GLU A 681 -19.09 30.34 -21.06
CA GLU A 681 -20.42 29.78 -20.82
C GLU A 681 -21.52 30.89 -20.86
N GLN A 682 -22.69 30.52 -21.37
CA GLN A 682 -23.82 31.45 -21.53
C GLN A 682 -24.33 32.03 -20.20
N ASN A 683 -24.05 31.42 -19.08
CA ASN A 683 -24.54 31.79 -17.74
C ASN A 683 -23.61 32.76 -17.01
N VAL A 684 -22.51 33.19 -17.62
CA VAL A 684 -21.51 34.06 -17.01
C VAL A 684 -21.69 35.50 -17.50
N GLU A 685 -21.75 36.44 -16.57
CA GLU A 685 -21.79 37.85 -16.87
C GLU A 685 -20.40 38.37 -17.27
N ILE A 686 -20.29 38.95 -18.47
CA ILE A 686 -19.03 39.52 -18.97
C ILE A 686 -19.00 40.99 -18.56
N GLN A 687 -18.06 41.38 -17.72
CA GLN A 687 -17.83 42.77 -17.33
C GLN A 687 -16.67 43.37 -18.12
N ILE A 688 -16.97 44.17 -19.11
CA ILE A 688 -15.96 44.84 -19.92
C ILE A 688 -15.50 46.10 -19.16
N LEU A 689 -14.25 46.11 -18.70
CA LEU A 689 -13.66 47.23 -17.94
C LEU A 689 -12.80 48.16 -18.79
N GLY A 690 -12.49 47.79 -20.03
CA GLY A 690 -11.70 48.59 -20.96
C GLY A 690 -11.77 48.09 -22.39
N VAL A 691 -11.43 48.95 -23.34
CA VAL A 691 -11.35 48.64 -24.77
C VAL A 691 -10.01 49.14 -25.30
N VAL A 692 -9.17 48.23 -25.82
CA VAL A 692 -7.90 48.60 -26.45
C VAL A 692 -8.15 49.25 -27.79
N LYS A 693 -7.66 50.46 -27.98
CA LYS A 693 -7.78 51.27 -29.21
C LYS A 693 -6.41 51.74 -29.65
N ILE A 694 -6.14 51.78 -30.98
CA ILE A 694 -4.90 52.26 -31.57
C ILE A 694 -5.15 53.54 -32.33
#